data_97037ed714b538c26d5b47a8a5345134
#
_entry.id   97037ed714b538c26d5b47a8a5345134
#
_cell.length_a   1.000
_cell.length_b   1.000
_cell.length_c   1.000
_cell.angle_alpha   90.00
_cell.angle_beta   90.00
_cell.angle_gamma   90.00
#
_symmetry.space_group_name_H-M   'P 1'
#
loop_
_entity.id
_entity.type
_entity.pdbx_description
1 polymer ?
#
loop_
_entity_poly.entity_id
_entity_poly.type
_entity_poly.pdbx_seq_one_letter_code
_entity_poly.pdbx_strand_id
1 'polypeptide(L)'
;MSKPLLYLLAGNGSAADWWDDALPHFRHYQVRTLELPGFGDNPLPPCDSLDEYAQALLSMTGRGHAIMAVGVSALIVLHALQRRPGHFSRSVLLAPVGAFLWQRRLPALMSPLPLRKTIHWLLSHRPQWFARKFSSQRWTPAQYQRMGAGYARCRAFVPSWEQLRADTALPLLEWVTDPVELVWGDQDRMLGIAQAAAWSAILARADLRINLRPGWGHYPWIDAPADFATWLESGAQGFVAHTKGGRLQLAALAGQPVPEALNLSDSSDTRLPLLLASAPDTLWAVRSSSYAEDQADAANAGLSTTYLRVPSDAVVDRVNALRASGVEEVVVQRFIKPTVSGIAFVRHLCVELEWIEGHLEALADGQATPHRATLSRLGTAWQNGQFADLHGLTATAVWDFLQAVLKVFHYVPGDIEWAWDGQQLWLLQYRPISEHGWRRHLTSANIAEILPPQPSRFVEYAQRRAAASIPAIMARWDSRVLQDNEPFTAVFGGASYINNDLFLARLADWGISAASYAGEVGGATPTLPWRPLRLLRSLPRLWRMQRAARSHLQALAPGLQRFDEELAQLQAAGADGQQLADWFSRFYVFVVQGNLCIATALASSGGAWLGRPATAYDDLEHCPHRLPWETDPGTERPAPTELPLQTLPAWPRHVSLAHRFGLPGLRGYYLQVREWYRDNLMRIFFRVHHAMPVTERGQWFAAHPDVRSRDGSFWQDGSQGSEQAAGFMIYPGQVQGILGQDILLEDTLDPGRHAHYQAAQAVIARMGGRLSHGSTLLRELRKPSAVLPQVNRAWLGRAVEYRDGELRLIEEAD
;
A
#
# COMPACT_ATOMS: atom_id res chain seq x y z
N MET A 1 40.84 11.89 -15.47
CA MET A 1 39.78 10.93 -15.15
C MET A 1 38.70 11.01 -16.21
N SER A 2 38.16 9.89 -16.70
CA SER A 2 37.03 9.87 -17.62
C SER A 2 35.80 10.44 -16.91
N LYS A 3 35.01 11.27 -17.60
CA LYS A 3 33.75 11.80 -17.05
C LYS A 3 32.82 10.64 -16.70
N PRO A 4 32.07 10.70 -15.56
CA PRO A 4 31.08 9.69 -15.21
C PRO A 4 29.98 9.65 -16.29
N LEU A 5 29.43 8.46 -16.53
CA LEU A 5 28.37 8.26 -17.54
C LEU A 5 27.00 8.57 -16.93
N LEU A 6 26.19 9.35 -17.65
CA LEU A 6 24.81 9.66 -17.36
C LEU A 6 23.92 9.16 -18.50
N TYR A 7 22.98 8.30 -18.19
CA TYR A 7 21.92 7.90 -19.11
C TYR A 7 20.77 8.88 -19.05
N LEU A 8 20.27 9.35 -20.18
CA LEU A 8 19.05 10.15 -20.30
C LEU A 8 17.97 9.35 -21.02
N LEU A 9 16.83 9.21 -20.37
CA LEU A 9 15.70 8.42 -20.83
C LEU A 9 14.44 9.30 -20.87
N ALA A 10 14.01 9.65 -22.08
CA ALA A 10 12.86 10.52 -22.27
C ALA A 10 11.53 9.78 -22.04
N GLY A 11 10.45 10.54 -21.82
CA GLY A 11 9.13 10.02 -21.51
C GLY A 11 8.42 9.38 -22.70
N ASN A 12 7.19 8.91 -22.48
CA ASN A 12 6.37 8.27 -23.50
C ASN A 12 6.06 9.25 -24.66
N GLY A 13 6.39 8.86 -25.86
CA GLY A 13 6.23 9.68 -27.07
C GLY A 13 7.47 10.46 -27.47
N SER A 14 8.53 10.35 -26.71
CA SER A 14 9.79 11.07 -26.94
C SER A 14 10.79 10.24 -27.73
N ALA A 15 11.77 10.94 -28.32
CA ALA A 15 12.91 10.38 -29.00
C ALA A 15 14.20 11.00 -28.44
N ALA A 16 15.35 10.43 -28.80
CA ALA A 16 16.65 10.87 -28.30
C ALA A 16 16.95 12.35 -28.63
N ASP A 17 16.49 12.83 -29.76
CA ASP A 17 16.65 14.22 -30.24
C ASP A 17 15.91 15.26 -29.35
N TRP A 18 15.05 14.85 -28.45
CA TRP A 18 14.41 15.76 -27.48
C TRP A 18 15.41 16.37 -26.49
N TRP A 19 16.55 15.73 -26.29
CA TRP A 19 17.60 16.20 -25.39
C TRP A 19 18.59 17.19 -26.05
N ASP A 20 18.48 17.40 -27.38
CA ASP A 20 19.48 18.18 -28.15
C ASP A 20 19.71 19.60 -27.62
N ASP A 21 18.64 20.25 -27.07
CA ASP A 21 18.79 21.59 -26.51
C ASP A 21 19.60 21.57 -25.21
N ALA A 22 19.58 20.49 -24.44
CA ALA A 22 20.26 20.36 -23.15
C ALA A 22 21.68 19.77 -23.29
N LEU A 23 21.93 18.88 -24.27
CA LEU A 23 23.21 18.18 -24.40
C LEU A 23 24.44 19.10 -24.42
N PRO A 24 24.46 20.26 -25.10
CA PRO A 24 25.63 21.15 -25.13
C PRO A 24 26.00 21.76 -23.77
N HIS A 25 25.08 21.73 -22.80
CA HIS A 25 25.28 22.35 -21.51
C HIS A 25 25.88 21.41 -20.46
N PHE A 26 25.98 20.10 -20.73
CA PHE A 26 26.61 19.15 -19.84
C PHE A 26 28.13 19.26 -19.88
N ARG A 27 28.75 19.51 -18.74
CA ARG A 27 30.22 19.71 -18.63
C ARG A 27 30.92 18.58 -17.87
N HIS A 28 30.24 17.99 -16.87
CA HIS A 28 30.84 17.03 -15.94
C HIS A 28 30.46 15.57 -16.22
N TYR A 29 29.42 15.33 -16.99
CA TYR A 29 29.03 13.98 -17.41
C TYR A 29 29.36 13.69 -18.86
N GLN A 30 29.66 12.42 -19.15
CA GLN A 30 29.48 11.87 -20.49
C GLN A 30 28.02 11.44 -20.61
N VAL A 31 27.25 12.10 -21.48
CA VAL A 31 25.83 11.85 -21.62
C VAL A 31 25.56 10.84 -22.71
N ARG A 32 24.71 9.86 -22.45
CA ARG A 32 24.18 8.90 -23.42
C ARG A 32 22.65 8.89 -23.36
N THR A 33 22.03 9.29 -24.45
CA THR A 33 20.57 9.19 -24.61
C THR A 33 20.19 7.77 -24.98
N LEU A 34 19.08 7.28 -24.40
CA LEU A 34 18.56 5.93 -24.61
C LEU A 34 17.15 5.97 -25.17
N GLU A 35 16.88 5.06 -26.07
CA GLU A 35 15.55 4.80 -26.60
C GLU A 35 15.17 3.33 -26.33
N LEU A 36 14.12 3.12 -25.58
CA LEU A 36 13.60 1.79 -25.28
C LEU A 36 12.93 1.14 -26.49
N PRO A 37 12.68 -0.17 -26.49
CA PRO A 37 11.98 -0.85 -27.58
C PRO A 37 10.67 -0.15 -27.96
N GLY A 38 10.53 0.24 -29.23
CA GLY A 38 9.37 0.98 -29.75
C GLY A 38 9.36 2.49 -29.46
N PHE A 39 10.35 3.04 -28.76
CA PHE A 39 10.53 4.48 -28.59
C PHE A 39 11.46 5.03 -29.68
N GLY A 40 11.18 6.24 -30.15
CA GLY A 40 12.00 6.94 -31.13
C GLY A 40 12.36 6.06 -32.34
N ASP A 41 13.66 5.99 -32.63
CA ASP A 41 14.22 5.23 -33.78
C ASP A 41 14.64 3.81 -33.38
N ASN A 42 14.39 3.34 -32.15
CA ASN A 42 14.69 1.96 -31.75
C ASN A 42 13.87 0.97 -32.62
N PRO A 43 14.51 0.07 -33.37
CA PRO A 43 13.84 -0.81 -34.32
C PRO A 43 13.05 -1.94 -33.65
N LEU A 44 13.33 -2.25 -32.39
CA LEU A 44 12.66 -3.34 -31.66
C LEU A 44 11.17 -3.04 -31.45
N PRO A 45 10.29 -4.04 -31.44
CA PRO A 45 8.89 -3.84 -31.14
C PRO A 45 8.70 -3.35 -29.69
N PRO A 46 7.59 -2.65 -29.39
CA PRO A 46 7.23 -2.34 -28.01
C PRO A 46 7.14 -3.60 -27.16
N CYS A 47 7.59 -3.53 -25.91
CA CYS A 47 7.43 -4.62 -24.95
C CYS A 47 5.96 -4.79 -24.52
N ASP A 48 5.60 -5.97 -24.06
CA ASP A 48 4.22 -6.28 -23.65
C ASP A 48 3.90 -5.86 -22.19
N SER A 49 4.94 -5.58 -21.39
CA SER A 49 4.80 -5.17 -20.00
C SER A 49 5.85 -4.15 -19.57
N LEU A 50 5.60 -3.39 -18.49
CA LEU A 50 6.60 -2.49 -17.90
C LEU A 50 7.81 -3.27 -17.34
N ASP A 51 7.58 -4.49 -16.91
CA ASP A 51 8.62 -5.38 -16.43
C ASP A 51 9.59 -5.83 -17.54
N GLU A 52 9.09 -6.12 -18.74
CA GLU A 52 9.93 -6.37 -19.91
C GLU A 52 10.72 -5.13 -20.35
N TYR A 53 10.10 -3.93 -20.27
CA TYR A 53 10.84 -2.69 -20.48
C TYR A 53 11.96 -2.49 -19.47
N ALA A 54 11.73 -2.83 -18.19
CA ALA A 54 12.76 -2.77 -17.15
C ALA A 54 13.92 -3.73 -17.46
N GLN A 55 13.62 -4.94 -17.92
CA GLN A 55 14.64 -5.90 -18.36
C GLN A 55 15.42 -5.41 -19.57
N ALA A 56 14.74 -4.83 -20.56
CA ALA A 56 15.40 -4.21 -21.74
C ALA A 56 16.32 -3.06 -21.30
N LEU A 57 15.87 -2.17 -20.41
CA LEU A 57 16.69 -1.10 -19.86
C LEU A 57 17.95 -1.64 -19.17
N LEU A 58 17.83 -2.66 -18.33
CA LEU A 58 18.95 -3.29 -17.63
C LEU A 58 19.98 -3.93 -18.59
N SER A 59 19.52 -4.41 -19.75
CA SER A 59 20.42 -4.96 -20.79
C SER A 59 21.15 -3.86 -21.58
N MET A 60 20.56 -2.65 -21.67
CA MET A 60 21.13 -1.51 -22.41
C MET A 60 22.05 -0.64 -21.57
N THR A 61 22.08 -0.83 -20.24
CA THR A 61 22.80 0.03 -19.30
C THR A 61 23.86 -0.75 -18.53
N GLY A 62 25.00 -0.09 -18.28
CA GLY A 62 26.03 -0.60 -17.39
C GLY A 62 25.70 -0.31 -15.91
N ARG A 63 26.25 -1.12 -15.02
CA ARG A 63 26.10 -0.96 -13.57
C ARG A 63 26.95 0.20 -13.04
N GLY A 64 26.48 0.91 -12.02
CA GLY A 64 27.23 1.94 -11.31
C GLY A 64 27.23 3.32 -12.00
N HIS A 65 26.37 3.52 -12.99
CA HIS A 65 26.20 4.80 -13.68
C HIS A 65 24.95 5.54 -13.23
N ALA A 66 24.90 6.85 -13.49
CA ALA A 66 23.72 7.66 -13.19
C ALA A 66 22.65 7.53 -14.29
N ILE A 67 21.39 7.64 -13.91
CA ILE A 67 20.26 7.68 -14.84
C ILE A 67 19.32 8.82 -14.50
N MET A 68 18.81 9.50 -15.55
CA MET A 68 17.70 10.44 -15.44
C MET A 68 16.59 10.01 -16.39
N ALA A 69 15.38 9.91 -15.86
CA ALA A 69 14.20 9.45 -16.61
C ALA A 69 12.96 10.29 -16.32
N VAL A 70 12.01 10.29 -17.26
CA VAL A 70 10.82 11.15 -17.22
C VAL A 70 9.54 10.34 -17.36
N GLY A 71 8.52 10.66 -16.58
CA GLY A 71 7.16 10.15 -16.75
C GLY A 71 7.08 8.63 -16.72
N VAL A 72 6.70 7.99 -17.82
CA VAL A 72 6.61 6.51 -17.94
C VAL A 72 7.99 5.87 -17.82
N SER A 73 9.00 6.47 -18.40
CA SER A 73 10.37 5.95 -18.32
C SER A 73 10.92 6.01 -16.90
N ALA A 74 10.50 6.99 -16.10
CA ALA A 74 10.79 7.02 -14.67
C ALA A 74 10.18 5.81 -13.92
N LEU A 75 8.94 5.44 -14.26
CA LEU A 75 8.32 4.23 -13.72
C LEU A 75 9.07 2.96 -14.14
N ILE A 76 9.53 2.88 -15.38
CA ILE A 76 10.35 1.75 -15.88
C ILE A 76 11.68 1.64 -15.10
N VAL A 77 12.31 2.76 -14.77
CA VAL A 77 13.52 2.76 -13.91
C VAL A 77 13.22 2.19 -12.52
N LEU A 78 12.10 2.54 -11.92
CA LEU A 78 11.70 1.97 -10.62
C LEU A 78 11.50 0.45 -10.70
N HIS A 79 10.86 -0.06 -11.75
CA HIS A 79 10.78 -1.52 -11.99
C HIS A 79 12.16 -2.15 -12.19
N ALA A 80 13.11 -1.45 -12.85
CA ALA A 80 14.47 -1.93 -13.02
C ALA A 80 15.23 -2.01 -11.68
N LEU A 81 15.10 -1.01 -10.81
CA LEU A 81 15.68 -0.99 -9.47
C LEU A 81 15.11 -2.11 -8.59
N GLN A 82 13.81 -2.36 -8.65
CA GLN A 82 13.19 -3.46 -7.94
C GLN A 82 13.75 -4.83 -8.37
N ARG A 83 14.02 -5.02 -9.67
CA ARG A 83 14.60 -6.25 -10.20
C ARG A 83 16.09 -6.40 -9.87
N ARG A 84 16.81 -5.30 -9.87
CA ARG A 84 18.26 -5.28 -9.68
C ARG A 84 18.68 -4.10 -8.83
N PRO A 85 18.52 -4.22 -7.51
CA PRO A 85 18.95 -3.18 -6.57
C PRO A 85 20.44 -2.81 -6.76
N GLY A 86 20.77 -1.54 -6.59
CA GLY A 86 22.12 -1.03 -6.76
C GLY A 86 22.65 -1.04 -8.20
N HIS A 87 21.77 -1.13 -9.21
CA HIS A 87 22.18 -1.08 -10.60
C HIS A 87 22.67 0.31 -11.01
N PHE A 88 21.96 1.36 -10.59
CA PHE A 88 22.34 2.74 -10.84
C PHE A 88 22.96 3.37 -9.61
N SER A 89 24.02 4.17 -9.80
CA SER A 89 24.67 4.91 -8.70
C SER A 89 23.85 6.12 -8.25
N ARG A 90 23.02 6.67 -9.14
CA ARG A 90 22.10 7.79 -8.89
C ARG A 90 20.91 7.67 -9.82
N SER A 91 19.71 7.76 -9.29
CA SER A 91 18.45 7.71 -10.05
C SER A 91 17.67 9.01 -9.87
N VAL A 92 17.60 9.82 -10.91
CA VAL A 92 16.86 11.08 -10.94
C VAL A 92 15.61 10.91 -11.80
N LEU A 93 14.43 11.02 -11.20
CA LEU A 93 13.15 10.69 -11.83
C LEU A 93 12.25 11.92 -11.85
N LEU A 94 12.03 12.48 -13.04
CA LEU A 94 11.20 13.67 -13.22
C LEU A 94 9.75 13.27 -13.42
N ALA A 95 8.92 13.71 -12.51
CA ALA A 95 7.46 13.56 -12.53
C ALA A 95 7.03 12.15 -12.98
N PRO A 96 7.34 11.08 -12.22
CA PRO A 96 6.94 9.73 -12.60
C PRO A 96 5.42 9.61 -12.72
N VAL A 97 4.96 8.88 -13.74
CA VAL A 97 3.56 8.58 -13.95
C VAL A 97 3.18 7.32 -13.17
N GLY A 98 1.95 7.25 -12.66
CA GLY A 98 1.45 6.04 -11.99
C GLY A 98 0.53 6.35 -10.81
N ALA A 99 0.90 7.31 -9.97
CA ALA A 99 0.07 7.71 -8.84
C ALA A 99 -1.30 8.26 -9.28
N PHE A 100 -2.37 7.78 -8.63
CA PHE A 100 -3.77 8.20 -8.87
C PHE A 100 -4.29 8.05 -10.31
N LEU A 101 -3.72 7.15 -11.12
CA LEU A 101 -4.14 6.99 -12.51
C LEU A 101 -5.66 6.81 -12.65
N TRP A 102 -6.28 6.00 -11.79
CA TRP A 102 -7.73 5.73 -11.82
C TRP A 102 -8.61 6.93 -11.42
N GLN A 103 -8.06 7.95 -10.79
CA GLN A 103 -8.79 9.15 -10.36
C GLN A 103 -8.66 10.30 -11.37
N ARG A 104 -7.79 10.16 -12.36
CA ARG A 104 -7.46 11.23 -13.31
C ARG A 104 -8.29 11.13 -14.58
N ARG A 105 -8.71 12.29 -15.08
CA ARG A 105 -9.52 12.37 -16.32
C ARG A 105 -8.73 11.93 -17.56
N LEU A 106 -7.44 12.26 -17.65
CA LEU A 106 -6.63 11.92 -18.82
C LEU A 106 -6.45 10.40 -19.00
N PRO A 107 -6.06 9.60 -17.99
CA PRO A 107 -6.04 8.14 -18.11
C PRO A 107 -7.41 7.55 -18.46
N ALA A 108 -8.50 8.10 -17.93
CA ALA A 108 -9.84 7.66 -18.32
C ALA A 108 -10.14 7.95 -19.80
N LEU A 109 -9.75 9.13 -20.28
CA LEU A 109 -9.86 9.52 -21.68
C LEU A 109 -9.00 8.64 -22.60
N MET A 110 -7.81 8.24 -22.13
CA MET A 110 -6.89 7.35 -22.87
C MET A 110 -7.31 5.88 -22.82
N SER A 111 -8.40 5.55 -22.12
CA SER A 111 -8.90 4.17 -22.01
C SER A 111 -9.36 3.55 -23.34
N PRO A 112 -10.20 4.19 -24.18
CA PRO A 112 -10.63 3.62 -25.45
C PRO A 112 -9.50 3.68 -26.50
N LEU A 113 -9.24 2.55 -27.16
CA LEU A 113 -8.19 2.45 -28.20
C LEU A 113 -8.35 3.48 -29.36
N PRO A 114 -9.56 3.74 -29.88
CA PRO A 114 -9.72 4.78 -30.93
C PRO A 114 -9.29 6.16 -30.44
N LEU A 115 -9.62 6.51 -29.22
CA LEU A 115 -9.28 7.81 -28.65
C LEU A 115 -7.78 7.95 -28.39
N ARG A 116 -7.11 6.88 -27.91
CA ARG A 116 -5.64 6.86 -27.80
C ARG A 116 -4.96 7.11 -29.15
N LYS A 117 -5.42 6.44 -30.20
CA LYS A 117 -4.91 6.63 -31.57
C LYS A 117 -5.13 8.07 -32.06
N THR A 118 -6.32 8.63 -31.80
CA THR A 118 -6.64 10.03 -32.17
C THR A 118 -5.74 11.01 -31.43
N ILE A 119 -5.54 10.83 -30.12
CA ILE A 119 -4.67 11.70 -29.32
C ILE A 119 -3.21 11.55 -29.77
N HIS A 120 -2.76 10.35 -30.06
CA HIS A 120 -1.42 10.12 -30.63
C HIS A 120 -1.24 10.85 -31.96
N TRP A 121 -2.21 10.73 -32.84
CA TRP A 121 -2.21 11.46 -34.12
C TRP A 121 -2.18 12.98 -33.93
N LEU A 122 -3.00 13.51 -33.02
CA LEU A 122 -3.01 14.94 -32.70
C LEU A 122 -1.65 15.42 -32.15
N LEU A 123 -1.03 14.67 -31.24
CA LEU A 123 0.28 14.98 -30.69
C LEU A 123 1.37 14.96 -31.76
N SER A 124 1.26 14.04 -32.73
CA SER A 124 2.19 13.93 -33.84
C SER A 124 2.05 15.07 -34.85
N HIS A 125 0.83 15.59 -35.11
CA HIS A 125 0.58 16.55 -36.19
C HIS A 125 0.24 17.96 -35.69
N ARG A 126 -0.22 18.12 -34.44
CA ARG A 126 -0.65 19.39 -33.83
C ARG A 126 -0.13 19.54 -32.39
N PRO A 127 1.16 19.32 -32.13
CA PRO A 127 1.72 19.34 -30.77
C PRO A 127 1.50 20.68 -30.06
N GLN A 128 1.43 21.78 -30.77
CA GLN A 128 1.18 23.12 -30.23
C GLN A 128 -0.15 23.24 -29.45
N TRP A 129 -1.14 22.38 -29.70
CA TRP A 129 -2.41 22.40 -28.98
C TRP A 129 -2.27 21.90 -27.54
N PHE A 130 -1.24 21.14 -27.28
CA PHE A 130 -0.94 20.57 -25.97
C PHE A 130 0.21 21.32 -25.24
N ALA A 131 0.89 22.22 -25.94
CA ALA A 131 2.10 22.87 -25.45
C ALA A 131 1.95 23.51 -24.07
N ARG A 132 0.83 24.20 -23.80
CA ARG A 132 0.57 24.85 -22.50
C ARG A 132 0.49 23.89 -21.32
N LYS A 133 0.33 22.58 -21.56
CA LYS A 133 0.34 21.55 -20.51
C LYS A 133 1.74 21.02 -20.25
N PHE A 134 2.61 21.06 -21.25
CA PHE A 134 3.95 20.49 -21.19
C PHE A 134 5.02 21.50 -20.81
N SER A 135 4.82 22.76 -21.19
CA SER A 135 5.84 23.80 -21.14
C SER A 135 5.45 24.95 -20.24
N SER A 136 6.41 25.49 -19.52
CA SER A 136 6.33 26.76 -18.79
C SER A 136 6.57 27.96 -19.70
N GLN A 137 7.13 27.75 -20.91
CA GLN A 137 7.50 28.78 -21.89
C GLN A 137 6.90 28.50 -23.27
N ARG A 138 7.02 29.48 -24.18
CA ARG A 138 6.67 29.31 -25.60
C ARG A 138 7.84 28.66 -26.32
N TRP A 139 7.59 27.51 -26.95
CA TRP A 139 8.56 26.84 -27.78
C TRP A 139 8.66 27.46 -29.21
N THR A 140 9.80 27.29 -29.80
CA THR A 140 10.04 27.64 -31.22
C THR A 140 9.31 26.68 -32.16
N PRO A 141 9.03 27.06 -33.41
CA PRO A 141 8.47 26.15 -34.40
C PRO A 141 9.26 24.85 -34.57
N ALA A 142 10.60 24.91 -34.48
CA ALA A 142 11.50 23.77 -34.60
C ALA A 142 11.32 22.79 -33.43
N GLN A 143 11.14 23.29 -32.18
CA GLN A 143 10.88 22.47 -31.02
C GLN A 143 9.51 21.77 -31.12
N TYR A 144 8.46 22.46 -31.61
CA TYR A 144 7.18 21.81 -31.88
C TYR A 144 7.28 20.73 -32.94
N GLN A 145 8.03 21.00 -34.03
CA GLN A 145 8.23 20.02 -35.10
C GLN A 145 8.96 18.79 -34.59
N ARG A 146 10.02 18.96 -33.79
CA ARG A 146 10.76 17.86 -33.13
C ARG A 146 9.86 17.05 -32.20
N MET A 147 9.03 17.73 -31.39
CA MET A 147 8.05 17.07 -30.53
C MET A 147 7.09 16.19 -31.34
N GLY A 148 6.46 16.75 -32.36
CA GLY A 148 5.51 16.01 -33.21
C GLY A 148 6.17 14.81 -33.91
N ALA A 149 7.40 15.00 -34.43
CA ALA A 149 8.16 13.92 -35.04
C ALA A 149 8.50 12.80 -34.05
N GLY A 150 8.86 13.14 -32.80
CA GLY A 150 9.10 12.17 -31.76
C GLY A 150 7.86 11.31 -31.47
N TYR A 151 6.70 11.94 -31.30
CA TYR A 151 5.44 11.20 -31.13
C TYR A 151 5.13 10.33 -32.35
N ALA A 152 5.34 10.80 -33.57
CA ALA A 152 5.07 10.04 -34.79
C ALA A 152 5.94 8.77 -34.89
N ARG A 153 7.20 8.84 -34.41
CA ARG A 153 8.14 7.70 -34.39
C ARG A 153 7.88 6.74 -33.23
N CYS A 154 7.24 7.18 -32.13
CA CYS A 154 7.03 6.36 -30.95
C CYS A 154 5.92 5.33 -31.12
N ARG A 155 6.29 4.11 -31.51
CA ARG A 155 5.36 2.96 -31.63
C ARG A 155 4.85 2.49 -30.28
N ALA A 156 5.58 2.75 -29.19
CA ALA A 156 5.24 2.39 -27.83
C ALA A 156 4.13 3.26 -27.21
N PHE A 157 3.81 4.44 -27.79
CA PHE A 157 2.87 5.39 -27.19
C PHE A 157 1.49 4.78 -26.91
N VAL A 158 0.90 4.10 -27.87
CA VAL A 158 -0.46 3.53 -27.73
C VAL A 158 -0.46 2.30 -26.80
N PRO A 159 0.43 1.29 -26.93
CA PRO A 159 0.49 0.15 -26.03
C PRO A 159 0.82 0.51 -24.59
N SER A 160 1.73 1.45 -24.34
CA SER A 160 2.15 1.81 -22.98
C SER A 160 1.00 2.32 -22.10
N TRP A 161 -0.01 2.95 -22.67
CA TRP A 161 -1.22 3.33 -21.92
C TRP A 161 -2.06 2.14 -21.46
N GLU A 162 -2.02 1.04 -22.19
CA GLU A 162 -2.66 -0.21 -21.79
C GLU A 162 -1.88 -0.90 -20.68
N GLN A 163 -0.56 -0.92 -20.82
CA GLN A 163 0.37 -1.43 -19.80
C GLN A 163 0.26 -0.64 -18.50
N LEU A 164 0.23 0.70 -18.56
CA LEU A 164 -0.01 1.57 -17.40
C LEU A 164 -1.34 1.30 -16.70
N ARG A 165 -2.38 0.96 -17.47
CA ARG A 165 -3.68 0.58 -16.90
C ARG A 165 -3.68 -0.82 -16.31
N ALA A 166 -2.90 -1.72 -16.87
CA ALA A 166 -2.72 -3.07 -16.38
C ALA A 166 -1.74 -3.12 -15.21
N ASP A 167 -0.79 -2.18 -15.19
CA ASP A 167 0.20 -2.06 -14.13
C ASP A 167 -0.43 -1.37 -12.92
N THR A 168 -1.13 -2.16 -12.18
CA THR A 168 -1.58 -1.82 -10.84
C THR A 168 -0.59 -2.36 -9.80
N ALA A 169 0.61 -2.76 -10.25
CA ALA A 169 1.68 -3.28 -9.42
C ALA A 169 2.46 -2.17 -8.67
N LEU A 170 1.94 -0.94 -8.63
CA LEU A 170 2.50 0.13 -7.80
C LEU A 170 2.80 -0.31 -6.35
N PRO A 171 1.95 -1.12 -5.69
CA PRO A 171 2.28 -1.66 -4.37
C PRO A 171 3.56 -2.51 -4.34
N LEU A 172 3.99 -3.09 -5.46
CA LEU A 172 5.24 -3.86 -5.51
C LEU A 172 6.48 -2.98 -5.47
N LEU A 173 6.37 -1.69 -5.80
CA LEU A 173 7.47 -0.73 -5.74
C LEU A 173 7.89 -0.38 -4.31
N GLU A 174 7.14 -0.79 -3.30
CA GLU A 174 7.54 -0.70 -1.89
C GLU A 174 8.85 -1.43 -1.58
N TRP A 175 9.26 -2.37 -2.45
CA TRP A 175 10.52 -3.12 -2.32
C TRP A 175 11.75 -2.42 -2.92
N VAL A 176 11.58 -1.25 -3.54
CA VAL A 176 12.70 -0.42 -3.98
C VAL A 176 13.38 0.17 -2.75
N THR A 177 14.66 -0.16 -2.58
CA THR A 177 15.49 0.29 -1.44
C THR A 177 16.59 1.26 -1.87
N ASP A 178 16.77 1.46 -3.17
CA ASP A 178 17.79 2.33 -3.73
C ASP A 178 17.52 3.81 -3.41
N PRO A 179 18.57 4.65 -3.38
CA PRO A 179 18.43 6.09 -3.38
C PRO A 179 17.71 6.58 -4.64
N VAL A 180 16.61 7.31 -4.46
CA VAL A 180 15.78 7.85 -5.55
C VAL A 180 15.56 9.34 -5.32
N GLU A 181 15.88 10.15 -6.35
CA GLU A 181 15.55 11.57 -6.39
C GLU A 181 14.34 11.78 -7.29
N LEU A 182 13.20 12.20 -6.72
CA LEU A 182 12.04 12.63 -7.51
C LEU A 182 12.10 14.15 -7.71
N VAL A 183 11.84 14.58 -8.93
CA VAL A 183 11.92 15.98 -9.30
C VAL A 183 10.60 16.45 -9.88
N TRP A 184 10.14 17.62 -9.47
CA TRP A 184 8.97 18.29 -10.02
C TRP A 184 9.22 19.75 -10.31
N GLY A 185 8.70 20.20 -11.45
CA GLY A 185 8.52 21.61 -11.72
C GLY A 185 7.21 22.12 -11.08
N ASP A 186 7.23 23.30 -10.50
CA ASP A 186 6.05 23.95 -9.93
C ASP A 186 5.04 24.40 -11.01
N GLN A 187 5.50 24.52 -12.27
CA GLN A 187 4.68 24.86 -13.44
C GLN A 187 4.24 23.60 -14.23
N ASP A 188 4.52 22.39 -13.74
CA ASP A 188 4.07 21.16 -14.40
C ASP A 188 2.56 21.01 -14.30
N ARG A 189 1.86 21.26 -15.42
CA ARG A 189 0.40 21.13 -15.55
C ARG A 189 -0.04 19.75 -16.04
N MET A 190 0.91 18.89 -16.40
CA MET A 190 0.62 17.52 -16.80
C MET A 190 0.57 16.60 -15.61
N LEU A 191 1.58 16.63 -14.78
CA LEU A 191 1.76 15.83 -13.59
C LEU A 191 2.06 16.73 -12.39
N GLY A 192 1.02 17.23 -11.71
CA GLY A 192 1.19 18.18 -10.61
C GLY A 192 1.94 17.60 -9.41
N ILE A 193 2.66 18.46 -8.70
CA ILE A 193 3.49 18.16 -7.52
C ILE A 193 2.72 17.41 -6.41
N ALA A 194 1.40 17.60 -6.31
CA ALA A 194 0.57 16.89 -5.33
C ALA A 194 0.72 15.36 -5.39
N GLN A 195 1.23 14.80 -6.51
CA GLN A 195 1.51 13.37 -6.63
C GLN A 195 2.77 12.94 -5.85
N ALA A 196 3.66 13.85 -5.50
CA ALA A 196 4.89 13.51 -4.77
C ALA A 196 4.61 12.84 -3.43
N ALA A 197 3.54 13.25 -2.72
CA ALA A 197 3.12 12.61 -1.48
C ALA A 197 2.68 11.14 -1.70
N ALA A 198 1.96 10.87 -2.79
CA ALA A 198 1.60 9.51 -3.14
C ALA A 198 2.82 8.65 -3.48
N TRP A 199 3.78 9.21 -4.20
CA TRP A 199 5.03 8.53 -4.50
C TRP A 199 5.87 8.25 -3.25
N SER A 200 5.88 9.15 -2.26
CA SER A 200 6.55 8.87 -0.98
C SER A 200 5.94 7.67 -0.25
N ALA A 201 4.62 7.51 -0.34
CA ALA A 201 3.94 6.37 0.24
C ALA A 201 4.18 5.06 -0.54
N ILE A 202 4.26 5.13 -1.88
CA ILE A 202 4.54 3.97 -2.74
C ILE A 202 5.99 3.49 -2.57
N LEU A 203 6.95 4.41 -2.47
CA LEU A 203 8.39 4.13 -2.32
C LEU A 203 8.81 4.14 -0.85
N ALA A 204 8.05 3.50 0.02
CA ALA A 204 8.19 3.59 1.47
C ALA A 204 9.56 3.13 2.03
N ARG A 205 10.31 2.31 1.29
CA ARG A 205 11.62 1.77 1.69
C ARG A 205 12.80 2.42 0.98
N ALA A 206 12.56 3.26 -0.03
CA ALA A 206 13.62 3.95 -0.75
C ALA A 206 14.21 5.09 0.09
N ASP A 207 15.51 5.36 -0.03
CA ASP A 207 16.07 6.65 0.39
C ASP A 207 15.57 7.73 -0.59
N LEU A 208 14.42 8.30 -0.26
CA LEU A 208 13.64 9.13 -1.17
C LEU A 208 13.83 10.62 -0.88
N ARG A 209 14.29 11.34 -1.90
CA ARG A 209 14.45 12.80 -1.88
C ARG A 209 13.54 13.46 -2.90
N ILE A 210 12.93 14.57 -2.51
CA ILE A 210 12.03 15.34 -3.38
C ILE A 210 12.66 16.71 -3.70
N ASN A 211 12.81 16.97 -4.99
CA ASN A 211 13.26 18.25 -5.50
C ASN A 211 12.09 19.00 -6.15
N LEU A 212 11.77 20.19 -5.64
CA LEU A 212 10.83 21.10 -6.26
C LEU A 212 11.60 22.19 -6.99
N ARG A 213 11.39 22.31 -8.30
CA ARG A 213 12.09 23.27 -9.14
C ARG A 213 11.20 24.43 -9.58
N PRO A 214 11.47 25.64 -9.07
CA PRO A 214 10.70 26.81 -9.47
C PRO A 214 10.83 27.12 -10.97
N GLY A 215 9.73 27.47 -11.61
CA GLY A 215 9.66 27.87 -12.99
C GLY A 215 9.73 26.71 -14.01
N TRP A 216 9.96 25.46 -13.57
CA TRP A 216 10.02 24.32 -14.49
C TRP A 216 8.63 23.82 -14.87
N GLY A 217 8.44 23.57 -16.19
CA GLY A 217 7.32 22.79 -16.72
C GLY A 217 7.61 21.29 -16.72
N HIS A 218 6.87 20.53 -17.55
CA HIS A 218 7.04 19.08 -17.67
C HIS A 218 8.31 18.69 -18.45
N TYR A 219 8.84 19.58 -19.29
CA TYR A 219 10.03 19.38 -20.12
C TYR A 219 11.10 20.46 -19.88
N PRO A 220 11.71 20.50 -18.68
CA PRO A 220 12.67 21.56 -18.34
C PRO A 220 13.92 21.57 -19.23
N TRP A 221 14.32 20.44 -19.81
CA TRP A 221 15.45 20.37 -20.74
C TRP A 221 15.19 21.04 -22.09
N ILE A 222 13.91 21.36 -22.39
CA ILE A 222 13.53 22.18 -23.54
C ILE A 222 13.25 23.62 -23.10
N ASP A 223 12.56 23.79 -21.96
CA ASP A 223 12.16 25.11 -21.45
C ASP A 223 13.35 25.94 -20.95
N ALA A 224 14.30 25.31 -20.24
CA ALA A 224 15.43 25.94 -19.61
C ALA A 224 16.69 25.03 -19.65
N PRO A 225 17.23 24.70 -20.83
CA PRO A 225 18.20 23.63 -21.01
C PRO A 225 19.51 23.82 -20.22
N ALA A 226 20.00 25.07 -20.10
CA ALA A 226 21.21 25.37 -19.34
C ALA A 226 21.00 25.23 -17.82
N ASP A 227 19.87 25.72 -17.30
CA ASP A 227 19.52 25.57 -15.89
C ASP A 227 19.30 24.09 -15.53
N PHE A 228 18.62 23.35 -16.40
CA PHE A 228 18.41 21.92 -16.23
C PHE A 228 19.73 21.14 -16.15
N ALA A 229 20.65 21.33 -17.10
CA ALA A 229 21.93 20.65 -17.11
C ALA A 229 22.77 21.02 -15.89
N THR A 230 22.87 22.31 -15.56
CA THR A 230 23.63 22.81 -14.40
C THR A 230 23.09 22.22 -13.11
N TRP A 231 21.76 22.21 -12.93
CA TRP A 231 21.15 21.63 -11.75
C TRP A 231 21.43 20.12 -11.65
N LEU A 232 21.27 19.37 -12.74
CA LEU A 232 21.47 17.92 -12.73
C LEU A 232 22.93 17.56 -12.39
N GLU A 233 23.89 18.38 -12.83
CA GLU A 233 25.32 18.25 -12.54
C GLU A 233 25.71 18.73 -11.14
N SER A 234 24.96 19.66 -10.55
CA SER A 234 25.28 20.18 -9.21
C SER A 234 25.10 19.13 -8.11
N GLY A 235 24.37 18.05 -8.37
CA GLY A 235 24.05 17.02 -7.37
C GLY A 235 23.16 17.55 -6.24
N ALA A 236 22.48 18.69 -6.46
CA ALA A 236 21.60 19.30 -5.47
C ALA A 236 20.50 18.30 -5.06
N GLN A 237 20.53 17.94 -3.80
CA GLN A 237 19.56 17.01 -3.21
C GLN A 237 18.38 17.78 -2.64
N GLY A 238 17.16 17.25 -2.83
CA GLY A 238 15.94 17.79 -2.24
C GLY A 238 15.79 17.44 -0.76
N PHE A 239 14.61 17.73 -0.21
CA PHE A 239 14.29 17.32 1.15
C PHE A 239 13.99 15.82 1.23
N VAL A 240 14.26 15.22 2.38
CA VAL A 240 13.97 13.79 2.65
C VAL A 240 12.48 13.60 2.83
N ALA A 241 11.87 12.73 2.02
CA ALA A 241 10.42 12.59 1.97
C ALA A 241 9.81 11.85 3.18
N HIS A 242 10.56 10.93 3.78
CA HIS A 242 10.05 10.01 4.81
C HIS A 242 10.20 10.53 6.24
N THR A 243 10.79 11.71 6.44
CA THR A 243 10.85 12.36 7.75
C THR A 243 9.51 13.01 8.11
N LYS A 244 9.29 13.31 9.40
CA LYS A 244 8.10 14.05 9.86
C LYS A 244 7.92 15.35 9.09
N GLY A 245 9.00 16.13 8.97
CA GLY A 245 9.01 17.37 8.23
C GLY A 245 8.72 17.20 6.75
N GLY A 246 9.35 16.21 6.12
CA GLY A 246 9.14 15.91 4.70
C GLY A 246 7.68 15.54 4.39
N ARG A 247 7.05 14.70 5.20
CA ARG A 247 5.64 14.33 5.04
C ARG A 247 4.69 15.51 5.21
N LEU A 248 4.94 16.37 6.20
CA LEU A 248 4.15 17.60 6.37
C LEU A 248 4.31 18.53 5.17
N GLN A 249 5.53 18.70 4.65
CA GLN A 249 5.78 19.50 3.46
C GLN A 249 5.06 18.93 2.23
N LEU A 250 5.07 17.61 2.05
CA LEU A 250 4.34 16.94 0.98
C LEU A 250 2.82 17.11 1.12
N ALA A 251 2.29 17.02 2.33
CA ALA A 251 0.87 17.25 2.60
C ALA A 251 0.48 18.71 2.27
N ALA A 252 1.30 19.68 2.66
CA ALA A 252 1.08 21.08 2.34
C ALA A 252 1.12 21.35 0.83
N LEU A 253 2.08 20.77 0.10
CA LEU A 253 2.17 20.84 -1.37
C LEU A 253 0.96 20.19 -2.07
N ALA A 254 0.33 19.22 -1.41
CA ALA A 254 -0.92 18.60 -1.88
C ALA A 254 -2.17 19.36 -1.44
N GLY A 255 -2.03 20.51 -0.78
CA GLY A 255 -3.14 21.40 -0.39
C GLY A 255 -3.83 21.01 0.92
N GLN A 256 -3.20 20.18 1.76
CA GLN A 256 -3.74 19.90 3.10
C GLN A 256 -3.45 21.05 4.06
N PRO A 257 -4.34 21.32 5.01
CA PRO A 257 -4.13 22.33 6.03
C PRO A 257 -3.06 21.88 7.03
N VAL A 258 -1.84 22.30 6.77
CA VAL A 258 -0.67 22.08 7.64
C VAL A 258 -0.27 23.43 8.23
N PRO A 259 0.00 23.54 9.53
CA PRO A 259 0.56 24.77 10.10
C PRO A 259 1.87 25.13 9.40
N GLU A 260 2.11 26.43 9.20
CA GLU A 260 3.36 26.90 8.60
C GLU A 260 4.56 26.23 9.26
N ALA A 261 5.43 25.62 8.47
CA ALA A 261 6.54 24.82 8.95
C ALA A 261 7.80 25.01 8.10
N LEU A 262 8.96 24.92 8.75
CA LEU A 262 10.27 24.94 8.12
C LEU A 262 11.07 23.71 8.56
N ASN A 263 11.55 22.95 7.59
CA ASN A 263 12.45 21.85 7.83
C ASN A 263 13.90 22.32 7.71
N LEU A 264 14.65 22.12 8.75
CA LEU A 264 16.04 22.58 8.89
C LEU A 264 16.97 21.36 8.86
N SER A 265 17.54 21.05 7.69
CA SER A 265 18.58 20.03 7.52
C SER A 265 20.00 20.59 7.69
N ASP A 266 20.18 21.93 7.56
CA ASP A 266 21.46 22.61 7.68
C ASP A 266 21.39 23.76 8.69
N SER A 267 22.50 23.97 9.43
CA SER A 267 22.65 25.08 10.36
C SER A 267 22.73 26.46 9.67
N SER A 268 23.09 26.48 8.40
CA SER A 268 23.22 27.70 7.59
C SER A 268 21.90 28.16 6.94
N ASP A 269 20.77 27.53 7.27
CA ASP A 269 19.47 27.85 6.66
C ASP A 269 19.03 29.28 7.00
N THR A 270 19.15 30.17 6.03
CA THR A 270 18.80 31.59 6.15
C THR A 270 17.30 31.86 6.22
N ARG A 271 16.46 30.87 6.01
CA ARG A 271 14.99 31.01 6.05
C ARG A 271 14.46 31.13 7.46
N LEU A 272 15.10 30.50 8.46
CA LEU A 272 14.64 30.53 9.84
C LEU A 272 14.61 31.94 10.43
N PRO A 273 15.68 32.78 10.35
CA PRO A 273 15.62 34.14 10.85
C PRO A 273 14.52 34.98 10.17
N LEU A 274 14.29 34.79 8.87
CA LEU A 274 13.25 35.50 8.12
C LEU A 274 11.86 35.08 8.60
N LEU A 275 11.63 33.78 8.82
CA LEU A 275 10.37 33.26 9.36
C LEU A 275 10.06 33.85 10.74
N LEU A 276 11.02 33.81 11.67
CA LEU A 276 10.84 34.30 13.02
C LEU A 276 10.61 35.83 13.05
N ALA A 277 11.34 36.56 12.21
CA ALA A 277 11.17 38.01 12.09
C ALA A 277 9.78 38.41 11.54
N SER A 278 9.21 37.58 10.66
CA SER A 278 7.87 37.81 10.10
C SER A 278 6.73 37.54 11.09
N ALA A 279 6.98 36.82 12.19
CA ALA A 279 6.00 36.36 13.14
C ALA A 279 6.53 36.43 14.62
N PRO A 280 6.88 37.61 15.15
CA PRO A 280 7.60 37.76 16.43
C PRO A 280 6.77 37.28 17.64
N ASP A 281 5.44 37.45 17.60
CA ASP A 281 4.54 37.09 18.70
C ASP A 281 3.96 35.65 18.56
N THR A 282 4.51 34.86 17.63
CA THR A 282 4.04 33.50 17.37
C THR A 282 4.72 32.52 18.33
N LEU A 283 3.97 31.55 18.77
CA LEU A 283 4.50 30.36 19.44
C LEU A 283 4.79 29.25 18.40
N TRP A 284 5.86 28.52 18.66
CA TRP A 284 6.35 27.48 17.75
C TRP A 284 6.42 26.12 18.44
N ALA A 285 6.32 25.07 17.66
CA ALA A 285 6.72 23.71 18.03
C ALA A 285 8.07 23.43 17.34
N VAL A 286 9.07 23.00 18.13
CA VAL A 286 10.40 22.64 17.61
C VAL A 286 10.58 21.15 17.86
N ARG A 287 10.63 20.36 16.79
CA ARG A 287 10.55 18.90 16.82
C ARG A 287 11.79 18.27 16.19
N SER A 288 12.29 17.18 16.79
CA SER A 288 13.23 16.30 16.10
C SER A 288 12.55 15.62 14.92
N SER A 289 13.32 15.40 13.88
CA SER A 289 12.89 14.69 12.67
C SER A 289 14.11 13.92 12.17
N SER A 290 14.03 12.60 12.17
CA SER A 290 15.09 11.76 11.63
C SER A 290 14.52 10.65 10.79
N TYR A 291 15.30 10.22 9.79
CA TYR A 291 14.91 9.10 8.93
C TYR A 291 14.76 7.79 9.74
N ALA A 292 15.62 7.59 10.74
CA ALA A 292 15.60 6.38 11.56
C ALA A 292 14.36 6.30 12.48
N GLU A 293 13.82 7.44 12.93
CA GLU A 293 12.62 7.48 13.79
C GLU A 293 11.34 7.09 13.05
N ASP A 294 11.31 7.32 11.74
CA ASP A 294 10.10 7.28 10.92
C ASP A 294 10.06 6.09 9.94
N GLN A 295 11.04 5.17 10.04
CA GLN A 295 10.99 3.94 9.24
C GLN A 295 9.86 3.03 9.71
N ALA A 296 9.17 2.43 8.74
CA ALA A 296 8.05 1.52 9.00
C ALA A 296 8.42 0.26 9.80
N ASP A 297 9.70 -0.08 9.86
CA ASP A 297 10.21 -1.27 10.55
C ASP A 297 10.89 -0.95 11.90
N ALA A 298 10.88 0.31 12.35
CA ALA A 298 11.59 0.73 13.56
C ALA A 298 10.62 0.92 14.75
N ALA A 299 10.87 0.20 15.83
CA ALA A 299 10.18 0.35 17.11
C ALA A 299 10.66 1.61 17.86
N ASN A 300 10.44 2.79 17.29
CA ASN A 300 10.97 4.07 17.79
C ASN A 300 9.87 5.07 18.19
N ALA A 301 8.64 4.60 18.37
CA ALA A 301 7.54 5.45 18.81
C ALA A 301 7.88 6.09 20.17
N GLY A 302 7.90 7.44 20.22
CA GLY A 302 8.12 8.20 21.45
C GLY A 302 9.56 8.53 21.80
N LEU A 303 10.57 8.19 20.97
CA LEU A 303 11.96 8.60 21.19
C LEU A 303 12.27 10.02 20.70
N SER A 304 11.31 10.68 20.04
CA SER A 304 11.48 12.02 19.49
C SER A 304 11.34 13.11 20.56
N THR A 305 12.26 14.07 20.55
CA THR A 305 12.19 15.24 21.42
C THR A 305 11.40 16.35 20.75
N THR A 306 10.39 16.88 21.45
CA THR A 306 9.56 17.99 20.99
C THR A 306 9.48 19.08 22.04
N TYR A 307 9.77 20.32 21.66
CA TYR A 307 9.53 21.52 22.46
C TYR A 307 8.30 22.25 21.90
N LEU A 308 7.32 22.48 22.74
CA LEU A 308 6.06 23.12 22.35
C LEU A 308 5.96 24.51 22.97
N ARG A 309 5.15 25.39 22.35
CA ARG A 309 4.92 26.76 22.83
C ARG A 309 6.20 27.59 22.99
N VAL A 310 7.18 27.34 22.12
CA VAL A 310 8.45 28.06 22.13
C VAL A 310 8.23 29.47 21.55
N PRO A 311 8.51 30.53 22.29
CA PRO A 311 8.42 31.90 21.75
C PRO A 311 9.49 32.10 20.68
N SER A 312 9.25 33.02 19.73
CA SER A 312 10.11 33.22 18.55
C SER A 312 11.58 33.52 18.90
N ASP A 313 11.86 34.19 19.98
CA ASP A 313 13.20 34.53 20.48
C ASP A 313 13.96 33.28 21.02
N ALA A 314 13.27 32.26 21.50
CA ALA A 314 13.85 31.05 22.07
C ALA A 314 13.99 29.91 21.06
N VAL A 315 13.45 30.04 19.83
CA VAL A 315 13.43 28.94 18.82
C VAL A 315 14.84 28.50 18.44
N VAL A 316 15.75 29.48 18.20
CA VAL A 316 17.13 29.17 17.77
C VAL A 316 17.86 28.31 18.81
N ASP A 317 17.69 28.62 20.10
CA ASP A 317 18.31 27.86 21.18
C ASP A 317 17.78 26.44 21.23
N ARG A 318 16.49 26.22 21.02
CA ARG A 318 15.88 24.88 20.98
C ARG A 318 16.33 24.09 19.75
N VAL A 319 16.46 24.73 18.61
CA VAL A 319 17.02 24.09 17.38
C VAL A 319 18.46 23.65 17.64
N ASN A 320 19.29 24.52 18.26
CA ASN A 320 20.68 24.18 18.58
C ASN A 320 20.77 23.06 19.61
N ALA A 321 19.88 23.02 20.60
CA ALA A 321 19.82 21.95 21.59
C ALA A 321 19.51 20.57 20.95
N LEU A 322 18.56 20.52 20.03
CA LEU A 322 18.24 19.28 19.28
C LEU A 322 19.42 18.85 18.38
N ARG A 323 20.08 19.78 17.72
CA ARG A 323 21.26 19.45 16.90
C ARG A 323 22.42 18.94 17.73
N ALA A 324 22.63 19.51 18.91
CA ALA A 324 23.68 19.05 19.84
C ALA A 324 23.43 17.61 20.33
N SER A 325 22.17 17.13 20.32
CA SER A 325 21.83 15.74 20.63
C SER A 325 21.97 14.79 19.42
N GLY A 326 22.47 15.26 18.27
CA GLY A 326 22.72 14.43 17.10
C GLY A 326 21.52 14.31 16.14
N VAL A 327 20.50 15.14 16.28
CA VAL A 327 19.34 15.16 15.39
C VAL A 327 19.71 15.76 14.03
N GLU A 328 19.47 15.04 12.96
CA GLU A 328 19.86 15.41 11.59
C GLU A 328 18.96 16.53 11.01
N GLU A 329 17.66 16.45 11.25
CA GLU A 329 16.68 17.41 10.76
C GLU A 329 15.82 17.92 11.92
N VAL A 330 15.55 19.24 11.94
CA VAL A 330 14.68 19.87 12.93
C VAL A 330 13.51 20.55 12.22
N VAL A 331 12.30 20.28 12.68
CA VAL A 331 11.08 20.92 12.19
C VAL A 331 10.71 22.06 13.14
N VAL A 332 10.64 23.28 12.60
CA VAL A 332 10.06 24.44 13.28
C VAL A 332 8.69 24.68 12.69
N GLN A 333 7.66 24.46 13.46
CA GLN A 333 6.26 24.50 13.03
C GLN A 333 5.48 25.50 13.87
N ARG A 334 4.63 26.34 13.26
CA ARG A 334 3.74 27.24 13.98
C ARG A 334 2.86 26.44 14.93
N PHE A 335 2.87 26.82 16.21
CA PHE A 335 2.04 26.19 17.22
C PHE A 335 0.58 26.60 17.05
N ILE A 336 -0.30 25.60 16.92
CA ILE A 336 -1.75 25.80 16.88
C ILE A 336 -2.28 25.65 18.29
N LYS A 337 -3.05 26.63 18.77
CA LYS A 337 -3.76 26.54 20.04
C LYS A 337 -5.06 25.76 19.82
N PRO A 338 -5.14 24.48 20.19
CA PRO A 338 -6.31 23.67 19.89
C PRO A 338 -7.42 23.91 20.91
N THR A 339 -8.66 23.83 20.45
CA THR A 339 -9.83 23.61 21.31
C THR A 339 -10.07 22.11 21.50
N VAL A 340 -9.82 21.32 20.45
CA VAL A 340 -9.85 19.85 20.47
C VAL A 340 -8.64 19.34 19.70
N SER A 341 -8.02 18.30 20.21
CA SER A 341 -6.93 17.63 19.50
C SER A 341 -7.06 16.11 19.64
N GLY A 342 -6.49 15.36 18.71
CA GLY A 342 -6.63 13.92 18.71
C GLY A 342 -5.61 13.20 17.86
N ILE A 343 -5.59 11.89 18.05
CA ILE A 343 -4.86 10.90 17.28
C ILE A 343 -5.87 10.03 16.56
N ALA A 344 -5.61 9.73 15.30
CA ALA A 344 -6.46 8.87 14.51
C ALA A 344 -5.62 7.83 13.76
N PHE A 345 -5.98 6.57 13.92
CA PHE A 345 -5.50 5.53 13.03
C PHE A 345 -6.48 5.42 11.88
N VAL A 346 -6.04 5.79 10.70
CA VAL A 346 -6.89 5.98 9.54
C VAL A 346 -6.61 4.96 8.46
N ARG A 347 -7.65 4.24 8.08
CA ARG A 347 -7.71 3.41 6.87
C ARG A 347 -8.87 3.89 6.01
N HIS A 348 -8.88 3.53 4.74
CA HIS A 348 -10.01 3.87 3.88
C HIS A 348 -11.34 3.25 4.34
N LEU A 349 -11.28 2.08 4.98
CA LEU A 349 -12.45 1.34 5.45
C LEU A 349 -12.87 1.70 6.87
N CYS A 350 -11.96 2.17 7.70
CA CYS A 350 -12.19 2.36 9.12
C CYS A 350 -11.26 3.45 9.68
N VAL A 351 -11.76 4.22 10.66
CA VAL A 351 -10.99 5.18 11.45
C VAL A 351 -11.18 4.84 12.92
N GLU A 352 -10.10 4.64 13.65
CA GLU A 352 -10.07 4.63 15.10
C GLU A 352 -9.61 6.01 15.56
N LEU A 353 -10.39 6.66 16.41
CA LEU A 353 -10.19 8.05 16.81
C LEU A 353 -10.14 8.14 18.34
N GLU A 354 -9.09 8.79 18.84
CA GLU A 354 -9.01 9.23 20.24
C GLU A 354 -8.80 10.74 20.27
N TRP A 355 -9.50 11.43 21.16
CA TRP A 355 -9.39 12.90 21.29
C TRP A 355 -9.61 13.39 22.72
N ILE A 356 -9.11 14.57 22.95
CA ILE A 356 -9.29 15.33 24.18
C ILE A 356 -9.63 16.78 23.86
N GLU A 357 -10.24 17.49 24.80
CA GLU A 357 -10.33 18.94 24.75
C GLU A 357 -8.96 19.53 25.08
N GLY A 358 -8.53 20.51 24.29
CA GLY A 358 -7.24 21.16 24.47
C GLY A 358 -6.08 20.44 23.77
N HIS A 359 -4.97 20.34 24.46
CA HIS A 359 -3.65 20.01 23.90
C HIS A 359 -3.39 18.52 23.81
N LEU A 360 -2.74 18.10 22.70
CA LEU A 360 -2.50 16.72 22.34
C LEU A 360 -1.52 15.98 23.27
N GLU A 361 -0.61 16.71 23.95
CA GLU A 361 0.51 16.10 24.71
C GLU A 361 0.03 15.08 25.75
N ALA A 362 -1.00 15.43 26.52
CA ALA A 362 -1.53 14.56 27.56
C ALA A 362 -2.08 13.25 26.98
N LEU A 363 -2.59 13.28 25.76
CA LEU A 363 -3.05 12.09 25.05
C LEU A 363 -1.88 11.28 24.48
N ALA A 364 -0.95 11.92 23.81
CA ALA A 364 0.20 11.29 23.18
C ALA A 364 1.09 10.57 24.22
N ASP A 365 1.27 11.19 25.39
CA ASP A 365 2.06 10.66 26.50
C ASP A 365 1.28 9.66 27.38
N GLY A 366 0.01 9.39 27.05
CA GLY A 366 -0.83 8.44 27.81
C GLY A 366 -1.26 8.93 29.20
N GLN A 367 -1.11 10.23 29.49
CA GLN A 367 -1.43 10.85 30.80
C GLN A 367 -2.91 11.18 30.96
N ALA A 368 -3.68 11.18 29.88
CA ALA A 368 -5.12 11.42 29.90
C ALA A 368 -5.90 10.23 29.36
N THR A 369 -7.11 10.04 29.89
CA THR A 369 -8.08 9.10 29.33
C THR A 369 -8.84 9.79 28.21
N PRO A 370 -8.66 9.39 26.94
CA PRO A 370 -9.31 10.03 25.82
C PRO A 370 -10.77 9.64 25.69
N HIS A 371 -11.53 10.49 25.00
CA HIS A 371 -12.73 10.07 24.33
C HIS A 371 -12.37 9.18 23.14
N ARG A 372 -13.22 8.22 22.79
CA ARG A 372 -12.96 7.23 21.73
C ARG A 372 -14.14 7.09 20.81
N ALA A 373 -13.86 6.92 19.53
CA ALA A 373 -14.83 6.51 18.55
C ALA A 373 -14.18 5.64 17.46
N THR A 374 -14.94 4.69 16.95
CA THR A 374 -14.57 3.94 15.74
C THR A 374 -15.59 4.25 14.66
N LEU A 375 -15.12 4.67 13.50
CA LEU A 375 -15.93 4.90 12.34
C LEU A 375 -15.64 3.84 11.29
N SER A 376 -16.68 3.19 10.80
CA SER A 376 -16.56 2.23 9.71
C SER A 376 -17.29 2.72 8.48
N ARG A 377 -16.65 2.62 7.31
CA ARG A 377 -17.28 2.88 6.01
C ARG A 377 -18.45 1.94 5.72
N LEU A 378 -18.47 0.77 6.32
CA LEU A 378 -19.52 -0.23 6.19
C LEU A 378 -20.75 0.14 7.03
N GLY A 379 -20.56 0.83 8.16
CA GLY A 379 -21.60 1.39 8.99
C GLY A 379 -21.90 2.84 8.58
N THR A 380 -23.15 3.22 8.65
CA THR A 380 -23.58 4.62 8.40
C THR A 380 -23.53 5.47 9.67
N ALA A 381 -23.17 4.88 10.79
CA ALA A 381 -23.08 5.51 12.08
C ALA A 381 -21.73 5.25 12.73
N TRP A 382 -21.26 6.18 13.52
CA TRP A 382 -20.18 5.99 14.45
C TRP A 382 -20.52 4.82 15.37
N GLN A 383 -19.72 3.75 15.29
CA GLN A 383 -19.84 2.66 16.24
C GLN A 383 -19.04 3.04 17.49
N ASN A 384 -19.73 3.01 18.64
CA ASN A 384 -19.18 3.25 19.99
C ASN A 384 -18.51 4.62 20.19
N GLY A 385 -19.28 5.56 20.65
CA GLY A 385 -18.84 6.87 21.10
C GLY A 385 -19.64 7.96 20.41
N GLN A 386 -20.31 8.75 21.21
CA GLN A 386 -20.95 9.95 20.72
C GLN A 386 -19.85 10.97 20.48
N PHE A 387 -19.40 11.14 19.23
CA PHE A 387 -18.77 12.36 18.84
C PHE A 387 -19.88 13.42 18.80
N ALA A 388 -20.18 13.97 19.96
CA ALA A 388 -21.06 15.11 20.04
C ALA A 388 -20.39 16.32 19.34
N ASP A 389 -21.17 17.22 18.79
CA ASP A 389 -20.63 18.48 18.24
C ASP A 389 -19.78 19.19 19.31
N LEU A 390 -18.47 19.07 19.18
CA LEU A 390 -17.49 19.67 20.06
C LEU A 390 -17.05 21.01 19.47
N HIS A 391 -17.51 22.11 20.06
CA HIS A 391 -17.11 23.45 19.62
C HIS A 391 -17.30 23.69 18.10
N GLY A 392 -18.40 23.20 17.51
CA GLY A 392 -18.68 23.31 16.09
C GLY A 392 -17.99 22.29 15.20
N LEU A 393 -17.19 21.38 15.78
CA LEU A 393 -16.54 20.29 15.03
C LEU A 393 -17.51 19.10 14.92
N THR A 394 -17.83 18.73 13.67
CA THR A 394 -18.71 17.58 13.40
C THR A 394 -17.91 16.31 13.08
N ALA A 395 -18.49 15.15 13.37
CA ALA A 395 -17.94 13.85 13.02
C ALA A 395 -17.64 13.73 11.51
N THR A 396 -18.54 14.28 10.67
CA THR A 396 -18.35 14.27 9.21
C THR A 396 -17.14 15.10 8.80
N ALA A 397 -16.93 16.28 9.40
CA ALA A 397 -15.78 17.12 9.10
C ALA A 397 -14.46 16.40 9.44
N VAL A 398 -14.40 15.74 10.61
CA VAL A 398 -13.22 14.94 10.99
C VAL A 398 -12.99 13.79 10.02
N TRP A 399 -14.03 13.05 9.67
CA TRP A 399 -13.93 11.95 8.70
C TRP A 399 -13.41 12.44 7.35
N ASP A 400 -14.02 13.49 6.79
CA ASP A 400 -13.66 14.01 5.47
C ASP A 400 -12.22 14.53 5.45
N PHE A 401 -11.79 15.21 6.51
CA PHE A 401 -10.42 15.65 6.69
C PHE A 401 -9.44 14.47 6.73
N LEU A 402 -9.67 13.49 7.58
CA LEU A 402 -8.79 12.33 7.71
C LEU A 402 -8.69 11.52 6.42
N GLN A 403 -9.83 11.33 5.71
CA GLN A 403 -9.83 10.66 4.41
C GLN A 403 -9.14 11.49 3.32
N ALA A 404 -9.19 12.82 3.39
CA ALA A 404 -8.46 13.69 2.48
C ALA A 404 -6.93 13.56 2.67
N VAL A 405 -6.47 13.52 3.92
CA VAL A 405 -5.05 13.27 4.24
C VAL A 405 -4.63 11.88 3.73
N LEU A 406 -5.41 10.83 4.05
CA LEU A 406 -5.13 9.48 3.61
C LEU A 406 -5.02 9.37 2.07
N LYS A 407 -5.90 10.05 1.35
CA LYS A 407 -5.89 10.11 -0.11
C LYS A 407 -4.58 10.71 -0.65
N VAL A 408 -4.07 11.77 -0.03
CA VAL A 408 -2.80 12.41 -0.42
C VAL A 408 -1.65 11.41 -0.40
N PHE A 409 -1.60 10.55 0.61
CA PHE A 409 -0.60 9.49 0.76
C PHE A 409 -1.03 8.15 0.14
N HIS A 410 -1.74 8.19 -0.99
CA HIS A 410 -2.13 7.03 -1.79
C HIS A 410 -2.89 5.95 -1.01
N TYR A 411 -3.69 6.39 -0.02
CA TYR A 411 -4.47 5.53 0.89
C TYR A 411 -3.64 4.55 1.74
N VAL A 412 -2.35 4.82 1.91
CA VAL A 412 -1.54 4.09 2.88
C VAL A 412 -2.10 4.34 4.28
N PRO A 413 -2.40 3.30 5.07
CA PRO A 413 -2.89 3.48 6.42
C PRO A 413 -1.98 4.38 7.25
N GLY A 414 -2.58 5.35 7.95
CA GLY A 414 -1.83 6.42 8.62
C GLY A 414 -2.22 6.61 10.07
N ASP A 415 -1.21 6.86 10.88
CA ASP A 415 -1.30 7.45 12.21
C ASP A 415 -1.26 8.97 12.02
N ILE A 416 -2.36 9.63 12.36
CA ILE A 416 -2.57 11.06 12.09
C ILE A 416 -2.80 11.80 13.38
N GLU A 417 -1.92 12.75 13.70
CA GLU A 417 -2.15 13.77 14.73
C GLU A 417 -2.86 14.98 14.11
N TRP A 418 -3.92 15.41 14.75
CA TRP A 418 -4.73 16.53 14.27
C TRP A 418 -5.16 17.47 15.39
N ALA A 419 -5.47 18.71 15.03
CA ALA A 419 -5.98 19.72 15.93
C ALA A 419 -7.12 20.52 15.30
N TRP A 420 -8.10 20.93 16.11
CA TRP A 420 -9.15 21.86 15.77
C TRP A 420 -8.99 23.14 16.59
N ASP A 421 -8.85 24.28 15.93
CA ASP A 421 -8.63 25.58 16.58
C ASP A 421 -9.93 26.37 16.81
N GLY A 422 -11.10 25.77 16.54
CA GLY A 422 -12.41 26.41 16.55
C GLY A 422 -12.90 26.88 15.18
N GLN A 423 -12.03 26.87 14.15
CA GLN A 423 -12.35 27.29 12.80
C GLN A 423 -11.91 26.28 11.74
N GLN A 424 -10.75 25.66 11.92
CA GLN A 424 -10.11 24.79 10.93
C GLN A 424 -9.46 23.58 11.58
N LEU A 425 -9.55 22.43 10.88
CA LEU A 425 -8.77 21.24 11.19
C LEU A 425 -7.37 21.38 10.61
N TRP A 426 -6.38 21.03 11.43
CA TRP A 426 -4.96 21.09 11.10
C TRP A 426 -4.33 19.70 11.17
N LEU A 427 -3.51 19.35 10.15
CA LEU A 427 -2.64 18.20 10.18
C LEU A 427 -1.36 18.54 10.93
N LEU A 428 -1.14 17.91 12.08
CA LEU A 428 0.07 18.12 12.89
C LEU A 428 1.16 17.11 12.57
N GLN A 429 0.78 15.87 12.22
CA GLN A 429 1.69 14.80 11.84
C GLN A 429 0.93 13.74 11.03
N TYR A 430 1.62 13.11 10.07
CA TYR A 430 1.21 11.87 9.43
C TYR A 430 2.38 10.89 9.46
N ARG A 431 2.11 9.65 9.87
CA ARG A 431 3.04 8.53 9.85
C ARG A 431 2.34 7.30 9.27
N PRO A 432 2.96 6.56 8.34
CA PRO A 432 2.44 5.25 7.97
C PRO A 432 2.39 4.33 9.18
N ILE A 433 1.35 3.53 9.28
CA ILE A 433 1.23 2.57 10.38
C ILE A 433 2.10 1.36 10.06
N SER A 434 3.07 1.08 10.93
CA SER A 434 4.03 -0.01 10.79
C SER A 434 3.48 -1.35 11.26
N GLU A 435 2.75 -1.35 12.38
CA GLU A 435 2.15 -2.54 12.97
C GLU A 435 0.64 -2.37 13.13
N HIS A 436 -0.10 -3.38 12.69
CA HIS A 436 -1.54 -3.30 12.59
C HIS A 436 -2.23 -3.89 13.81
N GLY A 437 -2.52 -3.09 14.80
CA GLY A 437 -3.49 -3.44 15.84
C GLY A 437 -4.95 -3.33 15.35
N TRP A 438 -5.20 -3.52 14.06
CA TRP A 438 -6.51 -3.32 13.46
C TRP A 438 -7.47 -4.45 13.77
N ARG A 439 -8.69 -4.10 14.09
CA ARG A 439 -9.80 -5.04 13.97
C ARG A 439 -10.10 -5.23 12.49
N ARG A 440 -9.75 -6.39 11.95
CA ARG A 440 -10.13 -6.82 10.61
C ARG A 440 -11.05 -8.01 10.73
N HIS A 441 -12.01 -8.07 9.86
CA HIS A 441 -12.85 -9.24 9.74
C HIS A 441 -12.25 -10.16 8.68
N LEU A 442 -11.59 -11.20 9.11
CA LEU A 442 -10.92 -12.17 8.27
C LEU A 442 -11.63 -13.51 8.34
N THR A 443 -11.63 -14.24 7.22
CA THR A 443 -12.23 -15.58 7.17
C THR A 443 -11.30 -16.56 6.45
N SER A 444 -11.14 -17.73 7.01
CA SER A 444 -10.43 -18.86 6.38
C SER A 444 -11.36 -19.80 5.62
N ALA A 445 -12.67 -19.63 5.72
CA ALA A 445 -13.67 -20.59 5.24
C ALA A 445 -13.47 -20.98 3.77
N ASN A 446 -13.29 -20.00 2.86
CA ASN A 446 -13.07 -20.30 1.45
C ASN A 446 -11.66 -20.84 1.17
N ILE A 447 -10.67 -20.38 1.93
CA ILE A 447 -9.28 -20.83 1.77
C ILE A 447 -9.15 -22.29 2.22
N ALA A 448 -9.85 -22.69 3.26
CA ALA A 448 -9.86 -24.07 3.79
C ALA A 448 -10.34 -25.10 2.76
N GLU A 449 -11.02 -24.67 1.68
CA GLU A 449 -11.38 -25.54 0.57
C GLU A 449 -10.17 -26.03 -0.23
N ILE A 450 -9.13 -25.20 -0.34
CA ILE A 450 -7.98 -25.43 -1.22
C ILE A 450 -6.69 -25.60 -0.44
N LEU A 451 -6.52 -24.84 0.64
CA LEU A 451 -5.30 -24.81 1.44
C LEU A 451 -5.54 -25.31 2.85
N PRO A 452 -4.52 -25.92 3.46
CA PRO A 452 -4.59 -26.36 4.86
C PRO A 452 -4.74 -25.17 5.80
N PRO A 453 -5.23 -25.38 7.03
CA PRO A 453 -5.27 -24.37 8.08
C PRO A 453 -3.90 -23.69 8.32
N GLN A 454 -2.83 -24.47 8.19
CA GLN A 454 -1.46 -23.99 8.32
C GLN A 454 -0.67 -24.29 7.03
N PRO A 455 -0.60 -23.35 6.08
CA PRO A 455 0.15 -23.56 4.86
C PRO A 455 1.67 -23.66 5.14
N SER A 456 2.38 -24.35 4.26
CA SER A 456 3.84 -24.37 4.31
C SER A 456 4.39 -22.95 4.10
N ARG A 457 5.61 -22.67 4.60
CA ARG A 457 6.27 -21.37 4.39
C ARG A 457 6.41 -21.01 2.90
N PHE A 458 6.55 -22.01 2.04
CA PHE A 458 6.58 -21.80 0.59
C PHE A 458 5.26 -21.24 0.05
N VAL A 459 4.15 -21.82 0.48
CA VAL A 459 2.80 -21.32 0.13
C VAL A 459 2.57 -19.93 0.72
N GLU A 460 2.96 -19.71 1.97
CA GLU A 460 2.88 -18.41 2.62
C GLU A 460 3.64 -17.33 1.82
N TYR A 461 4.88 -17.61 1.42
CA TYR A 461 5.67 -16.71 0.58
C TYR A 461 4.95 -16.37 -0.73
N ALA A 462 4.47 -17.39 -1.44
CA ALA A 462 3.75 -17.19 -2.70
C ALA A 462 2.46 -16.37 -2.51
N GLN A 463 1.72 -16.62 -1.43
CA GLN A 463 0.51 -15.87 -1.10
C GLN A 463 0.80 -14.40 -0.80
N ARG A 464 1.83 -14.11 -0.01
CA ARG A 464 2.23 -12.72 0.31
C ARG A 464 2.61 -11.96 -0.95
N ARG A 465 3.39 -12.59 -1.82
CA ARG A 465 3.80 -11.99 -3.09
C ARG A 465 2.63 -11.81 -4.06
N ALA A 466 1.71 -12.77 -4.11
CA ALA A 466 0.49 -12.68 -4.90
C ALA A 466 -0.51 -11.67 -4.35
N ALA A 467 -0.59 -11.51 -3.03
CA ALA A 467 -1.53 -10.60 -2.37
C ALA A 467 -1.41 -9.17 -2.89
N ALA A 468 -0.21 -8.70 -3.17
CA ALA A 468 0.05 -7.38 -3.75
C ALA A 468 -0.55 -7.21 -5.16
N SER A 469 -0.66 -8.30 -5.94
CA SER A 469 -1.19 -8.27 -7.31
C SER A 469 -2.70 -8.39 -7.38
N ILE A 470 -3.37 -8.91 -6.34
CA ILE A 470 -4.81 -9.18 -6.35
C ILE A 470 -5.65 -7.89 -6.44
N PRO A 471 -5.37 -6.82 -5.68
CA PRO A 471 -6.09 -5.55 -5.85
C PRO A 471 -6.04 -5.02 -7.28
N ALA A 472 -4.93 -5.25 -7.96
CA ALA A 472 -4.72 -4.90 -9.35
C ALA A 472 -5.70 -5.59 -10.29
N ILE A 473 -5.89 -6.87 -10.10
CA ILE A 473 -6.84 -7.67 -10.89
C ILE A 473 -8.26 -7.19 -10.65
N MET A 474 -8.63 -6.98 -9.39
CA MET A 474 -9.94 -6.49 -9.00
C MET A 474 -10.22 -5.07 -9.53
N ALA A 475 -9.20 -4.23 -9.60
CA ALA A 475 -9.31 -2.86 -10.11
C ALA A 475 -9.71 -2.79 -11.60
N ARG A 476 -9.46 -3.84 -12.38
CA ARG A 476 -9.98 -3.95 -13.75
C ARG A 476 -11.51 -3.96 -13.78
N TRP A 477 -12.13 -4.40 -12.71
CA TRP A 477 -13.58 -4.46 -12.54
C TRP A 477 -14.11 -3.21 -11.84
N ASP A 478 -13.48 -2.85 -10.72
CA ASP A 478 -13.80 -1.64 -9.97
C ASP A 478 -12.53 -1.01 -9.37
N SER A 479 -12.09 0.09 -9.96
CA SER A 479 -10.87 0.78 -9.55
C SER A 479 -10.89 1.33 -8.11
N ARG A 480 -12.07 1.39 -7.48
CA ARG A 480 -12.19 1.81 -6.08
C ARG A 480 -11.51 0.85 -5.11
N VAL A 481 -11.28 -0.39 -5.51
CA VAL A 481 -10.50 -1.38 -4.73
C VAL A 481 -9.11 -0.86 -4.38
N LEU A 482 -8.48 -0.08 -5.26
CA LEU A 482 -7.14 0.47 -5.03
C LEU A 482 -7.11 1.54 -3.92
N GLN A 483 -8.26 2.09 -3.54
CA GLN A 483 -8.35 3.03 -2.43
C GLN A 483 -8.27 2.34 -1.06
N ASP A 484 -8.59 1.06 -1.02
CA ASP A 484 -8.58 0.32 0.24
C ASP A 484 -7.14 0.11 0.73
N ASN A 485 -6.18 -0.03 -0.20
CA ASN A 485 -4.75 -0.21 0.02
C ASN A 485 -4.43 -1.21 1.15
N GLU A 486 -5.18 -2.30 1.16
CA GLU A 486 -5.05 -3.39 2.12
C GLU A 486 -4.88 -4.72 1.41
N PRO A 487 -4.16 -5.67 1.99
CA PRO A 487 -4.00 -6.98 1.40
C PRO A 487 -5.34 -7.71 1.36
N PHE A 488 -5.62 -8.31 0.21
CA PHE A 488 -6.81 -9.13 -0.01
C PHE A 488 -6.75 -10.44 0.80
N THR A 489 -5.56 -11.02 0.89
CA THR A 489 -5.27 -12.19 1.70
C THR A 489 -4.24 -11.83 2.77
N ALA A 490 -4.40 -12.38 3.96
CA ALA A 490 -3.47 -12.23 5.06
C ALA A 490 -3.04 -13.60 5.56
N VAL A 491 -1.80 -13.72 6.02
CA VAL A 491 -1.31 -14.90 6.73
C VAL A 491 -1.01 -14.48 8.15
N PHE A 492 -1.60 -15.17 9.10
CA PHE A 492 -1.46 -14.87 10.51
C PHE A 492 -1.45 -16.15 11.36
N GLY A 493 -0.56 -16.20 12.36
CA GLY A 493 -0.41 -17.39 13.18
C GLY A 493 -0.12 -18.66 12.37
N GLY A 494 0.47 -18.52 11.18
CA GLY A 494 0.70 -19.61 10.24
C GLY A 494 -0.53 -20.03 9.42
N ALA A 495 -1.67 -19.35 9.55
CA ALA A 495 -2.89 -19.65 8.80
C ALA A 495 -3.18 -18.56 7.75
N SER A 496 -3.84 -18.94 6.65
CA SER A 496 -4.20 -18.05 5.56
C SER A 496 -5.67 -17.61 5.67
N TYR A 497 -5.92 -16.34 5.34
CA TYR A 497 -7.23 -15.71 5.49
C TYR A 497 -7.55 -14.80 4.31
N ILE A 498 -8.83 -14.59 4.05
CA ILE A 498 -9.36 -13.56 3.15
C ILE A 498 -9.81 -12.36 4.00
N ASN A 499 -9.44 -11.16 3.59
CA ASN A 499 -9.91 -9.92 4.21
C ASN A 499 -11.37 -9.67 3.81
N ASN A 500 -12.28 -10.02 4.70
CA ASN A 500 -13.72 -9.92 4.48
C ASN A 500 -14.19 -8.46 4.38
N ASP A 501 -13.51 -7.55 5.07
CA ASP A 501 -13.85 -6.12 5.03
C ASP A 501 -13.77 -5.53 3.62
N LEU A 502 -12.80 -5.99 2.81
CA LEU A 502 -12.67 -5.54 1.43
C LEU A 502 -13.86 -5.95 0.56
N PHE A 503 -14.35 -7.18 0.73
CA PHE A 503 -15.54 -7.64 0.02
C PHE A 503 -16.80 -6.92 0.49
N LEU A 504 -16.98 -6.80 1.79
CA LEU A 504 -18.12 -6.12 2.37
C LEU A 504 -18.18 -4.64 1.93
N ALA A 505 -17.03 -3.97 1.86
CA ALA A 505 -16.96 -2.62 1.34
C ALA A 505 -17.44 -2.53 -0.13
N ARG A 506 -17.05 -3.47 -0.97
CA ARG A 506 -17.50 -3.50 -2.37
C ARG A 506 -18.97 -3.81 -2.49
N LEU A 507 -19.51 -4.76 -1.71
CA LEU A 507 -20.94 -5.05 -1.68
C LEU A 507 -21.76 -3.81 -1.26
N ALA A 508 -21.32 -3.13 -0.20
CA ALA A 508 -21.95 -1.89 0.26
C ALA A 508 -21.93 -0.79 -0.81
N ASP A 509 -20.82 -0.63 -1.53
CA ASP A 509 -20.68 0.33 -2.63
C ASP A 509 -21.58 0.00 -3.82
N TRP A 510 -21.77 -1.29 -4.11
CA TRP A 510 -22.68 -1.74 -5.17
C TRP A 510 -24.14 -1.74 -4.74
N GLY A 511 -24.41 -1.61 -3.45
CA GLY A 511 -25.77 -1.66 -2.91
C GLY A 511 -26.35 -3.08 -2.77
N ILE A 512 -25.46 -4.09 -2.77
CA ILE A 512 -25.77 -5.52 -2.63
C ILE A 512 -25.78 -5.88 -1.14
N SER A 513 -26.69 -6.78 -0.74
CA SER A 513 -26.75 -7.26 0.65
C SER A 513 -25.62 -8.24 0.96
N ALA A 514 -25.13 -8.23 2.22
CA ALA A 514 -24.09 -9.17 2.64
C ALA A 514 -24.57 -10.63 2.65
N ALA A 515 -25.85 -10.88 2.81
CA ALA A 515 -26.43 -12.23 2.81
C ALA A 515 -26.13 -13.00 1.51
N SER A 516 -26.00 -12.27 0.39
CA SER A 516 -25.63 -12.86 -0.89
C SER A 516 -24.20 -13.37 -0.96
N TYR A 517 -23.35 -12.85 -0.10
CA TYR A 517 -21.91 -13.11 -0.08
C TYR A 517 -21.57 -14.22 0.92
N ALA A 518 -22.28 -14.28 2.04
CA ALA A 518 -22.04 -15.27 3.10
C ALA A 518 -22.05 -16.71 2.57
N GLY A 519 -22.96 -17.00 1.62
CA GLY A 519 -23.06 -18.30 0.99
C GLY A 519 -21.94 -18.65 0.01
N GLU A 520 -21.15 -17.67 -0.45
CA GLU A 520 -20.09 -17.90 -1.46
C GLU A 520 -18.67 -17.85 -0.86
N VAL A 521 -18.48 -17.18 0.25
CA VAL A 521 -17.17 -17.03 0.89
C VAL A 521 -17.11 -17.69 2.27
N GLY A 522 -18.25 -17.89 2.89
CA GLY A 522 -18.33 -18.41 4.26
C GLY A 522 -17.95 -17.38 5.32
N GLY A 523 -18.02 -17.77 6.58
CA GLY A 523 -17.72 -16.92 7.74
C GLY A 523 -18.89 -16.06 8.20
N ALA A 524 -18.72 -15.40 9.34
CA ALA A 524 -19.70 -14.46 9.87
C ALA A 524 -19.74 -13.18 9.02
N THR A 525 -20.91 -12.78 8.59
CA THR A 525 -21.10 -11.55 7.82
C THR A 525 -22.00 -10.57 8.57
N PRO A 526 -21.62 -9.30 8.69
CA PRO A 526 -22.49 -8.29 9.24
C PRO A 526 -23.69 -8.05 8.30
N THR A 527 -24.79 -7.62 8.86
CA THR A 527 -25.99 -7.24 8.09
C THR A 527 -25.72 -5.97 7.32
N LEU A 528 -25.58 -6.04 5.98
CA LEU A 528 -25.56 -4.88 5.11
C LEU A 528 -26.94 -4.67 4.50
N PRO A 529 -27.52 -3.47 4.61
CA PRO A 529 -28.81 -3.18 4.02
C PRO A 529 -28.74 -3.13 2.49
N TRP A 530 -29.75 -3.68 1.85
CA TRP A 530 -29.94 -3.53 0.42
C TRP A 530 -30.22 -2.07 0.03
N ARG A 531 -29.50 -1.54 -0.97
CA ARG A 531 -29.62 -0.14 -1.42
C ARG A 531 -29.89 -0.07 -2.92
N PRO A 532 -31.17 -0.10 -3.35
CA PRO A 532 -31.53 -0.24 -4.76
C PRO A 532 -31.03 0.88 -5.66
N LEU A 533 -31.01 2.13 -5.19
CA LEU A 533 -30.46 3.26 -5.97
C LEU A 533 -28.95 3.15 -6.21
N ARG A 534 -28.21 2.62 -5.26
CA ARG A 534 -26.76 2.35 -5.43
C ARG A 534 -26.56 1.18 -6.40
N LEU A 535 -27.39 0.16 -6.31
CA LEU A 535 -27.36 -0.98 -7.21
C LEU A 535 -27.58 -0.53 -8.66
N LEU A 536 -28.61 0.26 -8.94
CA LEU A 536 -28.87 0.82 -10.27
C LEU A 536 -27.66 1.60 -10.83
N ARG A 537 -27.05 2.45 -10.02
CA ARG A 537 -25.82 3.18 -10.41
C ARG A 537 -24.62 2.27 -10.64
N SER A 538 -24.59 1.10 -10.04
CA SER A 538 -23.51 0.12 -10.15
C SER A 538 -23.68 -0.87 -11.29
N LEU A 539 -24.86 -0.96 -11.91
CA LEU A 539 -25.15 -1.91 -13.01
C LEU A 539 -24.11 -1.92 -14.14
N PRO A 540 -23.60 -0.77 -14.65
CA PRO A 540 -22.58 -0.80 -15.70
C PRO A 540 -21.26 -1.43 -15.25
N ARG A 541 -20.91 -1.32 -13.96
CA ARG A 541 -19.71 -1.95 -13.37
C ARG A 541 -19.93 -3.44 -13.18
N LEU A 542 -21.06 -3.82 -12.61
CA LEU A 542 -21.44 -5.22 -12.41
C LEU A 542 -21.50 -5.97 -13.75
N TRP A 543 -22.05 -5.33 -14.78
CA TRP A 543 -22.06 -5.90 -16.13
C TRP A 543 -20.64 -6.10 -16.70
N ARG A 544 -19.73 -5.12 -16.53
CA ARG A 544 -18.34 -5.25 -16.94
C ARG A 544 -17.63 -6.37 -16.18
N MET A 545 -17.87 -6.49 -14.88
CA MET A 545 -17.35 -7.54 -14.03
C MET A 545 -17.81 -8.93 -14.50
N GLN A 546 -19.11 -9.09 -14.79
CA GLN A 546 -19.67 -10.31 -15.33
C GLN A 546 -19.06 -10.70 -16.69
N ARG A 547 -18.88 -9.72 -17.56
CA ARG A 547 -18.24 -9.96 -18.86
C ARG A 547 -16.77 -10.38 -18.71
N ALA A 548 -16.04 -9.74 -17.81
CA ALA A 548 -14.65 -10.08 -17.51
C ALA A 548 -14.55 -11.47 -16.88
N ALA A 549 -15.41 -11.79 -15.91
CA ALA A 549 -15.47 -13.11 -15.29
C ALA A 549 -15.74 -14.20 -16.33
N ARG A 550 -16.68 -13.98 -17.24
CA ARG A 550 -16.97 -14.93 -18.33
C ARG A 550 -15.78 -15.15 -19.26
N SER A 551 -15.11 -14.07 -19.68
CA SER A 551 -13.91 -14.18 -20.52
C SER A 551 -12.81 -14.95 -19.82
N HIS A 552 -12.63 -14.73 -18.52
CA HIS A 552 -11.63 -15.43 -17.73
C HIS A 552 -11.98 -16.92 -17.52
N LEU A 553 -13.25 -17.24 -17.27
CA LEU A 553 -13.71 -18.63 -17.16
C LEU A 553 -13.40 -19.44 -18.43
N GLN A 554 -13.53 -18.83 -19.62
CA GLN A 554 -13.13 -19.47 -20.88
C GLN A 554 -11.61 -19.66 -21.01
N ALA A 555 -10.82 -18.84 -20.32
CA ALA A 555 -9.36 -18.91 -20.33
C ALA A 555 -8.78 -19.84 -19.22
N LEU A 556 -9.63 -20.38 -18.33
CA LEU A 556 -9.15 -21.20 -17.20
C LEU A 556 -8.44 -22.48 -17.67
N ALA A 557 -9.07 -23.24 -18.57
CA ALA A 557 -8.49 -24.50 -19.03
C ALA A 557 -7.16 -24.30 -19.78
N PRO A 558 -7.06 -23.42 -20.80
CA PRO A 558 -5.78 -23.17 -21.46
C PRO A 558 -4.76 -22.52 -20.51
N GLY A 559 -5.21 -21.74 -19.52
CA GLY A 559 -4.34 -21.18 -18.50
C GLY A 559 -3.73 -22.24 -17.59
N LEU A 560 -4.53 -23.15 -17.08
CA LEU A 560 -4.05 -24.29 -16.27
C LEU A 560 -3.07 -25.16 -17.05
N GLN A 561 -3.39 -25.48 -18.31
CA GLN A 561 -2.51 -26.27 -19.17
C GLN A 561 -1.16 -25.58 -19.37
N ARG A 562 -1.14 -24.28 -19.65
CA ARG A 562 0.09 -23.52 -19.80
C ARG A 562 0.94 -23.56 -18.52
N PHE A 563 0.34 -23.35 -17.34
CA PHE A 563 1.08 -23.42 -16.08
C PHE A 563 1.60 -24.82 -15.80
N ASP A 564 0.86 -25.86 -16.16
CA ASP A 564 1.28 -27.25 -16.03
C ASP A 564 2.49 -27.57 -16.94
N GLU A 565 2.47 -27.11 -18.19
CA GLU A 565 3.58 -27.23 -19.15
C GLU A 565 4.81 -26.42 -18.68
N GLU A 566 4.64 -25.20 -18.20
CA GLU A 566 5.73 -24.39 -17.61
C GLU A 566 6.38 -25.11 -16.41
N LEU A 567 5.57 -25.71 -15.54
CA LEU A 567 6.08 -26.48 -14.40
C LEU A 567 6.90 -27.68 -14.85
N ALA A 568 6.40 -28.45 -15.84
CA ALA A 568 7.13 -29.56 -16.39
C ALA A 568 8.48 -29.17 -17.00
N GLN A 569 8.54 -27.99 -17.68
CA GLN A 569 9.79 -27.44 -18.22
C GLN A 569 10.77 -27.07 -17.12
N LEU A 570 10.29 -26.40 -16.04
CA LEU A 570 11.11 -26.05 -14.88
C LEU A 570 11.68 -27.28 -14.19
N GLN A 571 10.87 -28.33 -14.02
CA GLN A 571 11.31 -29.60 -13.45
C GLN A 571 12.39 -30.29 -14.34
N ALA A 572 12.17 -30.34 -15.64
CA ALA A 572 13.13 -30.90 -16.59
C ALA A 572 14.46 -30.12 -16.64
N ALA A 573 14.41 -28.80 -16.43
CA ALA A 573 15.58 -27.93 -16.38
C ALA A 573 16.33 -27.97 -15.04
N GLY A 574 15.82 -28.67 -14.02
CA GLY A 574 16.40 -28.67 -12.68
C GLY A 574 16.29 -27.32 -11.98
N ALA A 575 15.14 -26.63 -12.11
CA ALA A 575 14.92 -25.31 -11.55
C ALA A 575 15.16 -25.27 -10.03
N ASP A 576 15.77 -24.19 -9.56
CA ASP A 576 16.02 -23.93 -8.14
C ASP A 576 14.74 -23.53 -7.39
N GLY A 577 14.83 -23.48 -6.06
CA GLY A 577 13.70 -23.14 -5.19
C GLY A 577 13.15 -21.74 -5.46
N GLN A 578 13.97 -20.75 -5.89
CA GLN A 578 13.52 -19.41 -6.20
C GLN A 578 12.72 -19.36 -7.51
N GLN A 579 13.15 -20.08 -8.53
CA GLN A 579 12.43 -20.17 -9.79
C GLN A 579 11.06 -20.85 -9.60
N LEU A 580 10.99 -21.89 -8.79
CA LEU A 580 9.72 -22.54 -8.41
C LEU A 580 8.82 -21.60 -7.59
N ALA A 581 9.37 -20.81 -6.67
CA ALA A 581 8.62 -19.86 -5.87
C ALA A 581 8.05 -18.72 -6.74
N ASP A 582 8.82 -18.21 -7.70
CA ASP A 582 8.38 -17.19 -8.65
C ASP A 582 7.28 -17.72 -9.58
N TRP A 583 7.43 -18.93 -10.08
CA TRP A 583 6.40 -19.61 -10.85
C TRP A 583 5.13 -19.80 -10.00
N PHE A 584 5.26 -20.30 -8.78
CA PHE A 584 4.12 -20.56 -7.89
C PHE A 584 3.39 -19.26 -7.52
N SER A 585 4.10 -18.17 -7.32
CA SER A 585 3.49 -16.87 -7.04
C SER A 585 2.61 -16.40 -8.21
N ARG A 586 3.08 -16.53 -9.46
CA ARG A 586 2.28 -16.25 -10.67
C ARG A 586 1.07 -17.17 -10.80
N PHE A 587 1.28 -18.44 -10.54
CA PHE A 587 0.20 -19.44 -10.54
C PHE A 587 -0.85 -19.13 -9.48
N TYR A 588 -0.42 -18.76 -8.26
CA TYR A 588 -1.35 -18.42 -7.18
C TYR A 588 -2.21 -17.18 -7.52
N VAL A 589 -1.66 -16.17 -8.18
CA VAL A 589 -2.43 -15.04 -8.71
C VAL A 589 -3.52 -15.51 -9.68
N PHE A 590 -3.17 -16.41 -10.59
CA PHE A 590 -4.13 -17.01 -11.53
C PHE A 590 -5.22 -17.81 -10.79
N VAL A 591 -4.85 -18.55 -9.75
CA VAL A 591 -5.78 -19.32 -8.89
C VAL A 591 -6.80 -18.38 -8.23
N VAL A 592 -6.35 -17.31 -7.58
CA VAL A 592 -7.23 -16.36 -6.91
C VAL A 592 -8.15 -15.67 -7.92
N GLN A 593 -7.62 -15.29 -9.08
CA GLN A 593 -8.42 -14.68 -10.15
C GLN A 593 -9.51 -15.64 -10.66
N GLY A 594 -9.19 -16.90 -10.84
CA GLY A 594 -10.15 -17.93 -11.23
C GLY A 594 -11.27 -18.10 -10.20
N ASN A 595 -10.91 -18.24 -8.93
CA ASN A 595 -11.87 -18.36 -7.82
C ASN A 595 -12.80 -17.15 -7.73
N LEU A 596 -12.26 -15.92 -7.83
CA LEU A 596 -13.07 -14.70 -7.85
C LEU A 596 -14.05 -14.65 -9.03
N CYS A 597 -13.63 -15.13 -10.21
CA CYS A 597 -14.50 -15.19 -11.38
C CYS A 597 -15.61 -16.22 -11.21
N ILE A 598 -15.28 -17.39 -10.67
CA ILE A 598 -16.26 -18.45 -10.38
C ILE A 598 -17.24 -17.99 -9.30
N ALA A 599 -16.77 -17.41 -8.19
CA ALA A 599 -17.62 -16.87 -7.14
C ALA A 599 -18.55 -15.77 -7.68
N THR A 600 -18.04 -14.86 -8.53
CA THR A 600 -18.84 -13.83 -9.20
C THR A 600 -19.94 -14.45 -10.09
N ALA A 601 -19.62 -15.49 -10.83
CA ALA A 601 -20.56 -16.19 -11.69
C ALA A 601 -21.64 -16.93 -10.87
N LEU A 602 -21.23 -17.59 -9.78
CA LEU A 602 -22.13 -18.27 -8.84
C LEU A 602 -23.07 -17.28 -8.16
N ALA A 603 -22.52 -16.19 -7.60
CA ALA A 603 -23.31 -15.14 -6.94
C ALA A 603 -24.38 -14.57 -7.88
N SER A 604 -24.03 -14.26 -9.12
CA SER A 604 -24.98 -13.72 -10.10
C SER A 604 -26.01 -14.73 -10.56
N SER A 605 -25.63 -16.01 -10.71
CA SER A 605 -26.56 -17.08 -11.10
C SER A 605 -27.53 -17.46 -9.98
N GLY A 606 -27.17 -17.21 -8.73
CA GLY A 606 -28.01 -17.44 -7.55
C GLY A 606 -29.03 -16.34 -7.26
N GLY A 607 -29.06 -15.24 -8.04
CA GLY A 607 -29.93 -14.10 -7.77
C GLY A 607 -29.49 -13.26 -6.55
N ALA A 608 -28.23 -13.37 -6.17
CA ALA A 608 -27.62 -12.69 -5.04
C ALA A 608 -27.86 -11.15 -5.06
N TRP A 609 -27.83 -10.58 -6.25
CA TRP A 609 -28.06 -9.15 -6.45
C TRP A 609 -29.53 -8.74 -6.29
N LEU A 610 -30.48 -9.69 -6.28
CA LEU A 610 -31.89 -9.47 -5.94
C LEU A 610 -32.18 -9.62 -4.43
N GLY A 611 -31.12 -9.76 -3.59
CA GLY A 611 -31.27 -9.89 -2.14
C GLY A 611 -31.73 -11.27 -1.67
N ARG A 612 -31.73 -12.28 -2.54
CA ARG A 612 -32.00 -13.67 -2.15
C ARG A 612 -30.77 -14.29 -1.50
N PRO A 613 -30.87 -14.95 -0.36
CA PRO A 613 -29.74 -15.62 0.25
C PRO A 613 -29.23 -16.70 -0.71
N ALA A 614 -27.93 -16.77 -0.90
CA ALA A 614 -27.27 -17.89 -1.55
C ALA A 614 -27.48 -19.12 -0.64
N THR A 615 -27.78 -20.25 -1.20
CA THR A 615 -27.83 -21.52 -0.46
C THR A 615 -26.44 -21.84 0.07
N ALA A 616 -26.40 -22.26 1.33
CA ALA A 616 -25.20 -22.38 2.15
C ALA A 616 -24.06 -23.18 1.49
N TYR A 617 -22.88 -22.82 1.93
CA TYR A 617 -21.60 -23.49 1.70
C TYR A 617 -21.45 -24.77 2.57
N ASP A 618 -22.57 -25.37 2.95
CA ASP A 618 -22.64 -26.46 3.94
C ASP A 618 -21.87 -27.73 3.54
N ASP A 619 -21.44 -27.83 2.27
CA ASP A 619 -20.69 -28.99 1.77
C ASP A 619 -19.15 -28.87 1.87
N LEU A 620 -18.61 -27.74 2.37
CA LEU A 620 -17.15 -27.54 2.43
C LEU A 620 -16.45 -28.26 3.57
N GLU A 621 -17.17 -28.65 4.60
CA GLU A 621 -16.59 -29.44 5.69
C GLU A 621 -16.11 -30.83 5.23
N HIS A 622 -16.52 -31.27 4.06
CA HIS A 622 -16.26 -32.59 3.51
C HIS A 622 -15.38 -32.59 2.27
N CYS A 623 -14.43 -31.64 2.15
CA CYS A 623 -13.44 -31.73 1.06
C CYS A 623 -12.50 -32.94 1.28
N PRO A 624 -12.65 -34.07 0.53
CA PRO A 624 -11.88 -35.29 0.77
C PRO A 624 -10.41 -35.17 0.35
N HIS A 625 -10.01 -34.01 -0.26
CA HIS A 625 -8.71 -33.84 -0.87
C HIS A 625 -7.91 -32.76 -0.13
N ARG A 626 -7.56 -33.03 1.14
CA ARG A 626 -6.54 -32.24 1.83
C ARG A 626 -5.21 -32.43 1.12
N LEU A 627 -4.51 -31.33 0.86
CA LEU A 627 -3.21 -31.36 0.21
C LEU A 627 -2.18 -32.10 1.09
N PRO A 628 -1.35 -32.97 0.49
CA PRO A 628 -0.33 -33.73 1.24
C PRO A 628 0.77 -32.89 1.88
N TRP A 629 0.88 -31.61 1.54
CA TRP A 629 1.80 -30.67 2.20
C TRP A 629 1.35 -30.19 3.60
N GLU A 630 0.16 -30.55 4.04
CA GLU A 630 -0.26 -30.39 5.45
C GLU A 630 0.53 -31.27 6.40
N THR A 631 1.19 -32.28 5.90
CA THR A 631 1.97 -33.20 6.73
C THR A 631 3.38 -32.68 6.88
N ASP A 632 3.89 -32.78 8.11
CA ASP A 632 5.25 -32.44 8.52
C ASP A 632 6.29 -32.88 7.46
N PRO A 633 7.38 -32.12 7.22
CA PRO A 633 8.39 -32.44 6.22
C PRO A 633 9.03 -33.85 6.33
N GLY A 634 8.71 -34.62 7.36
CA GLY A 634 9.19 -35.98 7.57
C GLY A 634 8.23 -37.12 7.18
N THR A 635 6.99 -36.81 6.78
CA THR A 635 6.04 -37.86 6.38
C THR A 635 5.93 -37.92 4.85
N GLU A 636 6.74 -38.75 4.25
CA GLU A 636 6.64 -39.02 2.82
C GLU A 636 5.35 -39.79 2.51
N ARG A 637 4.42 -39.09 1.86
CA ARG A 637 3.35 -39.79 1.11
C ARG A 637 3.83 -40.04 -0.32
N PRO A 638 3.53 -41.23 -0.88
CA PRO A 638 3.90 -41.54 -2.26
C PRO A 638 3.27 -40.51 -3.19
N ALA A 639 4.07 -39.99 -4.15
CA ALA A 639 3.58 -39.16 -5.21
C ALA A 639 2.35 -39.77 -5.86
N PRO A 640 1.23 -39.06 -6.07
CA PRO A 640 0.15 -39.60 -6.86
C PRO A 640 0.69 -39.84 -8.25
N THR A 641 0.30 -40.98 -8.82
CA THR A 641 0.48 -41.26 -10.25
C THR A 641 0.06 -40.03 -11.05
N GLU A 642 0.85 -39.64 -12.04
CA GLU A 642 0.58 -38.50 -12.92
C GLU A 642 -0.85 -38.58 -13.46
N LEU A 643 -1.75 -37.87 -12.83
CA LEU A 643 -3.13 -37.81 -13.30
C LEU A 643 -3.23 -36.64 -14.28
N PRO A 644 -3.65 -36.88 -15.53
CA PRO A 644 -3.82 -35.81 -16.50
C PRO A 644 -4.86 -34.78 -16.02
N LEU A 645 -4.73 -33.52 -16.45
CA LEU A 645 -5.74 -32.53 -16.18
C LEU A 645 -7.09 -32.95 -16.76
N GLN A 646 -8.14 -32.78 -16.00
CA GLN A 646 -9.50 -33.08 -16.44
C GLN A 646 -9.96 -32.05 -17.46
N THR A 647 -10.82 -32.46 -18.39
CA THR A 647 -11.42 -31.55 -19.37
C THR A 647 -12.47 -30.66 -18.71
N LEU A 648 -12.52 -29.36 -19.12
CA LEU A 648 -13.53 -28.43 -18.67
C LEU A 648 -14.94 -28.94 -19.01
N PRO A 649 -15.91 -28.86 -18.05
CA PRO A 649 -17.30 -29.19 -18.32
C PRO A 649 -17.83 -28.44 -19.55
N ALA A 650 -18.56 -29.16 -20.42
CA ALA A 650 -19.11 -28.58 -21.65
C ALA A 650 -20.14 -27.48 -21.35
N TRP A 651 -20.04 -26.37 -22.05
CA TRP A 651 -21.00 -25.27 -21.92
C TRP A 651 -22.40 -25.70 -22.34
N PRO A 652 -23.44 -25.50 -21.51
CA PRO A 652 -24.80 -25.86 -21.87
C PRO A 652 -25.29 -25.09 -23.10
N ARG A 653 -25.67 -25.80 -24.17
CA ARG A 653 -25.98 -25.20 -25.49
C ARG A 653 -27.16 -24.20 -25.48
N HIS A 654 -28.05 -24.24 -24.48
CA HIS A 654 -29.29 -23.47 -24.42
C HIS A 654 -29.23 -22.21 -23.54
N VAL A 655 -28.08 -21.83 -23.04
CA VAL A 655 -28.00 -20.90 -21.90
C VAL A 655 -27.27 -19.57 -22.21
N SER A 656 -26.93 -19.30 -23.48
CA SER A 656 -26.16 -18.10 -23.84
C SER A 656 -26.85 -16.77 -23.44
N LEU A 657 -28.18 -16.71 -23.50
CA LEU A 657 -28.98 -15.53 -23.10
C LEU A 657 -29.16 -15.43 -21.59
N ALA A 658 -29.44 -16.56 -20.91
CA ALA A 658 -29.57 -16.62 -19.47
C ALA A 658 -28.28 -16.19 -18.76
N HIS A 659 -27.13 -16.59 -19.28
CA HIS A 659 -25.84 -16.19 -18.76
C HIS A 659 -25.55 -14.69 -18.93
N ARG A 660 -25.97 -14.09 -20.04
CA ARG A 660 -25.83 -12.64 -20.25
C ARG A 660 -26.56 -11.81 -19.20
N PHE A 661 -27.64 -12.34 -18.64
CA PHE A 661 -28.48 -11.69 -17.64
C PHE A 661 -28.35 -12.27 -16.22
N GLY A 662 -27.42 -13.20 -15.98
CA GLY A 662 -27.20 -13.78 -14.65
C GLY A 662 -28.41 -14.58 -14.12
N LEU A 663 -29.09 -15.34 -14.97
CA LEU A 663 -30.29 -16.06 -14.59
C LEU A 663 -30.00 -17.41 -13.86
N PRO A 664 -30.90 -17.87 -12.96
CA PRO A 664 -30.67 -18.99 -12.03
C PRO A 664 -30.30 -20.33 -12.65
N GLY A 665 -30.61 -20.56 -13.93
CA GLY A 665 -30.39 -21.88 -14.58
C GLY A 665 -28.93 -22.30 -14.80
N LEU A 666 -27.97 -21.44 -14.52
CA LEU A 666 -26.53 -21.73 -14.71
C LEU A 666 -25.79 -22.13 -13.44
N ARG A 667 -26.43 -22.09 -12.28
CA ARG A 667 -25.74 -22.38 -11.02
C ARG A 667 -25.13 -23.78 -11.01
N GLY A 668 -25.85 -24.77 -11.49
CA GLY A 668 -25.34 -26.15 -11.59
C GLY A 668 -24.09 -26.28 -12.46
N TYR A 669 -24.03 -25.56 -13.59
CA TYR A 669 -22.83 -25.53 -14.42
C TYR A 669 -21.64 -24.87 -13.70
N TYR A 670 -21.85 -23.75 -13.04
CA TYR A 670 -20.77 -23.08 -12.32
C TYR A 670 -20.26 -23.87 -11.12
N LEU A 671 -21.13 -24.62 -10.45
CA LEU A 671 -20.69 -25.58 -9.41
C LEU A 671 -19.79 -26.65 -10.00
N GLN A 672 -20.15 -27.23 -11.15
CA GLN A 672 -19.29 -28.21 -11.86
C GLN A 672 -17.95 -27.58 -12.30
N VAL A 673 -17.97 -26.33 -12.78
CA VAL A 673 -16.72 -25.60 -13.11
C VAL A 673 -15.85 -25.40 -11.88
N ARG A 674 -16.46 -25.11 -10.73
CA ARG A 674 -15.77 -24.95 -9.45
C ARG A 674 -15.11 -26.26 -9.01
N GLU A 675 -15.82 -27.37 -9.03
CA GLU A 675 -15.29 -28.69 -8.69
C GLU A 675 -14.14 -29.06 -9.65
N TRP A 676 -14.38 -28.91 -10.95
CA TRP A 676 -13.34 -29.14 -11.96
C TRP A 676 -12.10 -28.27 -11.72
N TYR A 677 -12.27 -27.00 -11.40
CA TYR A 677 -11.17 -26.07 -11.16
C TYR A 677 -10.38 -26.49 -9.93
N ARG A 678 -11.06 -26.74 -8.84
CA ARG A 678 -10.45 -27.25 -7.60
C ARG A 678 -9.63 -28.51 -7.84
N ASP A 679 -10.19 -29.51 -8.49
CA ASP A 679 -9.52 -30.79 -8.71
C ASP A 679 -8.26 -30.67 -9.58
N ASN A 680 -8.27 -29.77 -10.58
CA ASN A 680 -7.09 -29.52 -11.39
C ASN A 680 -6.05 -28.67 -10.65
N LEU A 681 -6.48 -27.70 -9.84
CA LEU A 681 -5.56 -26.96 -8.97
C LEU A 681 -4.81 -27.88 -8.02
N MET A 682 -5.53 -28.82 -7.37
CA MET A 682 -4.94 -29.78 -6.44
C MET A 682 -3.86 -30.63 -7.09
N ARG A 683 -4.05 -31.04 -8.34
CA ARG A 683 -3.06 -31.81 -9.11
C ARG A 683 -1.79 -31.01 -9.37
N ILE A 684 -1.92 -29.74 -9.78
CA ILE A 684 -0.79 -28.86 -10.03
C ILE A 684 -0.05 -28.55 -8.73
N PHE A 685 -0.77 -28.23 -7.67
CA PHE A 685 -0.19 -27.96 -6.34
C PHE A 685 0.62 -29.16 -5.84
N PHE A 686 0.11 -30.35 -6.02
CA PHE A 686 0.79 -31.56 -5.63
C PHE A 686 2.12 -31.74 -6.37
N ARG A 687 2.14 -31.49 -7.68
CA ARG A 687 3.36 -31.54 -8.49
C ARG A 687 4.39 -30.54 -8.06
N VAL A 688 4.01 -29.30 -7.74
CA VAL A 688 4.94 -28.26 -7.24
C VAL A 688 5.58 -28.70 -5.93
N HIS A 689 4.79 -29.29 -5.04
CA HIS A 689 5.30 -29.76 -3.77
C HIS A 689 6.41 -30.81 -3.95
N HIS A 690 6.24 -31.72 -4.90
CA HIS A 690 7.24 -32.75 -5.22
C HIS A 690 8.39 -32.25 -6.12
N ALA A 691 8.21 -31.12 -6.79
CA ALA A 691 9.24 -30.55 -7.64
C ALA A 691 10.42 -29.95 -6.85
N MET A 692 10.21 -29.56 -5.60
CA MET A 692 11.23 -28.94 -4.75
C MET A 692 11.89 -30.00 -3.86
N PRO A 693 13.21 -30.25 -3.99
CA PRO A 693 13.94 -31.15 -3.10
C PRO A 693 13.82 -30.75 -1.63
N VAL A 694 13.66 -31.72 -0.73
CA VAL A 694 13.48 -31.47 0.73
C VAL A 694 14.65 -30.68 1.32
N THR A 695 15.88 -30.94 0.85
CA THR A 695 17.10 -30.23 1.26
C THR A 695 17.12 -28.76 0.84
N GLU A 696 16.65 -28.46 -0.38
CA GLU A 696 16.57 -27.09 -0.90
C GLU A 696 15.48 -26.26 -0.22
N ARG A 697 14.37 -26.87 0.18
CA ARG A 697 13.32 -26.19 0.96
C ARG A 697 13.84 -25.60 2.24
N GLY A 698 14.66 -26.36 2.99
CA GLY A 698 15.29 -25.89 4.24
C GLY A 698 16.25 -24.74 4.01
N GLN A 699 17.08 -24.80 2.98
CA GLN A 699 18.03 -23.75 2.61
C GLN A 699 17.32 -22.48 2.11
N TRP A 700 16.31 -22.63 1.28
CA TRP A 700 15.52 -21.52 0.77
C TRP A 700 14.82 -20.76 1.90
N PHE A 701 14.26 -21.46 2.88
CA PHE A 701 13.65 -20.85 4.06
C PHE A 701 14.65 -20.16 4.98
N ALA A 702 15.87 -20.65 5.06
CA ALA A 702 16.95 -20.01 5.80
C ALA A 702 17.42 -18.70 5.12
N ALA A 703 17.42 -18.68 3.78
CA ALA A 703 17.79 -17.51 2.98
C ALA A 703 16.73 -16.39 2.96
N HIS A 704 15.45 -16.70 3.33
CA HIS A 704 14.34 -15.76 3.35
C HIS A 704 13.74 -15.63 4.76
N PRO A 705 14.49 -15.12 5.74
CA PRO A 705 14.01 -15.00 7.13
C PRO A 705 12.80 -14.07 7.28
N ASP A 706 12.60 -13.16 6.32
CA ASP A 706 11.50 -12.19 6.28
C ASP A 706 10.13 -12.80 5.95
N VAL A 707 10.10 -14.05 5.56
CA VAL A 707 8.86 -14.81 5.34
C VAL A 707 8.13 -15.12 6.65
N ARG A 708 8.74 -14.85 7.80
CA ARG A 708 8.06 -14.93 9.09
C ARG A 708 7.04 -13.80 9.19
N SER A 709 5.80 -14.18 9.55
CA SER A 709 4.69 -13.27 9.80
C SER A 709 5.12 -12.04 10.58
N ARG A 710 5.14 -10.87 9.93
CA ARG A 710 5.28 -9.55 10.57
C ARG A 710 3.93 -9.01 11.02
N ASP A 711 2.83 -9.69 10.67
CA ASP A 711 1.49 -9.20 10.89
C ASP A 711 1.02 -9.48 12.31
N GLY A 712 1.14 -8.46 13.17
CA GLY A 712 0.45 -8.38 14.45
C GLY A 712 -1.01 -7.97 14.32
N SER A 713 -1.68 -8.33 13.22
CA SER A 713 -3.09 -8.00 13.04
C SER A 713 -3.99 -8.94 13.83
N PHE A 714 -4.96 -8.35 14.49
CA PHE A 714 -5.88 -8.97 15.41
C PHE A 714 -7.12 -9.52 14.76
N TRP A 715 -7.61 -10.58 15.37
CA TRP A 715 -8.79 -11.34 15.06
C TRP A 715 -9.90 -11.04 16.06
N GLN A 716 -11.06 -10.68 15.63
CA GLN A 716 -12.28 -11.12 16.25
C GLN A 716 -12.94 -12.11 15.32
N ASP A 717 -12.80 -13.38 15.66
CA ASP A 717 -13.71 -14.39 15.19
C ASP A 717 -15.08 -14.06 15.82
N GLY A 718 -16.03 -13.55 15.02
CA GLY A 718 -17.47 -13.42 15.29
C GLY A 718 -18.02 -13.17 16.71
N SER A 719 -17.23 -13.25 17.73
CA SER A 719 -17.62 -12.90 19.09
C SER A 719 -17.51 -11.39 19.24
N GLN A 720 -18.61 -10.69 19.24
CA GLN A 720 -18.74 -9.35 19.82
C GLN A 720 -18.31 -9.45 21.28
N GLY A 721 -17.01 -9.32 21.53
CA GLY A 721 -16.53 -9.01 22.84
C GLY A 721 -17.12 -7.67 23.21
N SER A 722 -18.06 -7.65 24.15
CA SER A 722 -18.54 -6.42 24.75
C SER A 722 -17.33 -5.60 25.16
N GLU A 723 -17.15 -4.42 24.56
CA GLU A 723 -16.30 -3.38 25.12
C GLU A 723 -16.90 -2.98 26.47
N GLN A 724 -16.60 -3.75 27.49
CA GLN A 724 -16.87 -3.32 28.83
C GLN A 724 -15.95 -2.18 29.17
N ALA A 725 -16.48 -1.18 29.83
CA ALA A 725 -15.85 0.09 30.25
C ALA A 725 -14.61 -0.05 31.16
N ALA A 726 -14.00 -1.20 31.28
CA ALA A 726 -12.98 -1.54 32.26
C ALA A 726 -11.54 -1.69 31.73
N GLY A 727 -11.32 -1.72 30.43
CA GLY A 727 -9.98 -1.90 29.88
C GLY A 727 -10.01 -2.26 28.40
N PHE A 728 -8.82 -2.33 27.78
CA PHE A 728 -8.69 -2.78 26.38
C PHE A 728 -7.34 -3.47 26.16
N MET A 729 -7.35 -4.43 25.28
CA MET A 729 -6.15 -5.12 24.82
C MET A 729 -5.34 -4.22 23.85
N ILE A 730 -4.02 -4.17 24.04
CA ILE A 730 -3.09 -3.50 23.13
C ILE A 730 -2.52 -4.52 22.16
N TYR A 731 -2.00 -5.65 22.68
CA TYR A 731 -1.45 -6.74 21.89
C TYR A 731 -1.78 -8.10 22.54
N PRO A 732 -2.21 -9.12 21.75
CA PRO A 732 -2.60 -10.43 22.30
C PRO A 732 -1.42 -11.25 22.73
N GLY A 733 -1.74 -12.33 23.38
CA GLY A 733 -0.83 -13.39 23.75
C GLY A 733 -1.23 -14.02 25.07
N GLN A 734 -0.63 -15.16 25.35
CA GLN A 734 -0.81 -15.88 26.60
C GLN A 734 0.53 -16.01 27.30
N VAL A 735 0.60 -15.51 28.53
CA VAL A 735 1.80 -15.48 29.36
C VAL A 735 1.42 -15.77 30.80
N GLN A 736 2.20 -16.63 31.47
CA GLN A 736 2.12 -16.85 32.91
C GLN A 736 3.41 -16.37 33.57
N GLY A 737 3.32 -15.64 34.66
CA GLY A 737 4.48 -15.11 35.33
C GLY A 737 4.11 -14.34 36.61
N ILE A 738 5.12 -13.79 37.27
CA ILE A 738 4.96 -13.00 38.48
C ILE A 738 4.62 -11.56 38.11
N LEU A 739 3.49 -11.04 38.58
CA LEU A 739 3.11 -9.65 38.34
C LEU A 739 4.09 -8.69 39.03
N GLY A 740 4.62 -7.74 38.29
CA GLY A 740 5.65 -6.81 38.75
C GLY A 740 7.08 -7.28 38.46
N GLN A 741 7.27 -8.50 37.94
CA GLN A 741 8.58 -9.05 37.54
C GLN A 741 8.56 -9.52 36.09
N ASP A 742 7.90 -10.63 35.79
CA ASP A 742 7.79 -11.20 34.45
C ASP A 742 6.75 -10.45 33.60
N ILE A 743 5.64 -10.11 34.23
CA ILE A 743 4.53 -9.31 33.69
C ILE A 743 4.58 -7.95 34.37
N LEU A 744 5.00 -6.92 33.64
CA LEU A 744 5.09 -5.57 34.20
C LEU A 744 3.71 -4.99 34.48
N LEU A 745 3.58 -4.29 35.60
CA LEU A 745 2.40 -3.48 35.93
C LEU A 745 2.83 -2.00 36.03
N GLU A 746 2.31 -1.20 35.11
CA GLU A 746 2.61 0.21 34.97
C GLU A 746 1.38 1.06 35.28
N ASP A 747 1.57 2.27 35.80
CA ASP A 747 0.46 3.20 35.91
C ASP A 747 0.12 3.80 34.53
N THR A 748 1.15 4.17 33.76
CA THR A 748 1.06 4.69 32.40
C THR A 748 2.16 4.05 31.53
N LEU A 749 1.95 4.03 30.22
CA LEU A 749 2.92 3.51 29.26
C LEU A 749 3.89 4.62 28.84
N ASP A 750 5.12 4.57 29.34
CA ASP A 750 6.18 5.51 29.00
C ASP A 750 7.05 4.95 27.88
N PRO A 751 7.06 5.57 26.69
CA PRO A 751 7.90 5.13 25.57
C PRO A 751 9.41 5.09 25.89
N GLY A 752 9.86 5.94 26.81
CA GLY A 752 11.26 5.95 27.28
C GLY A 752 11.69 4.66 27.99
N ARG A 753 10.75 3.79 28.35
CA ARG A 753 11.01 2.47 28.98
C ARG A 753 11.12 1.33 27.98
N HIS A 754 11.42 1.59 26.72
CA HIS A 754 11.51 0.61 25.64
C HIS A 754 12.27 -0.68 26.03
N ALA A 755 13.48 -0.54 26.60
CA ALA A 755 14.29 -1.70 26.98
C ALA A 755 13.61 -2.58 28.05
N HIS A 756 12.88 -1.99 29.01
CA HIS A 756 12.13 -2.72 30.02
C HIS A 756 10.95 -3.49 29.40
N TYR A 757 10.22 -2.83 28.47
CA TYR A 757 9.11 -3.48 27.78
C TYR A 757 9.58 -4.60 26.86
N GLN A 758 10.75 -4.43 26.22
CA GLN A 758 11.34 -5.47 25.38
C GLN A 758 11.71 -6.71 26.23
N ALA A 759 12.26 -6.53 27.43
CA ALA A 759 12.68 -7.60 28.33
C ALA A 759 11.51 -8.34 29.01
N ALA A 760 10.40 -7.65 29.27
CA ALA A 760 9.24 -8.23 29.93
C ALA A 760 8.56 -9.30 29.07
N GLN A 761 7.86 -10.24 29.69
CA GLN A 761 7.04 -11.23 28.98
C GLN A 761 5.69 -10.61 28.55
N ALA A 762 5.09 -9.77 29.40
CA ALA A 762 3.91 -8.99 29.08
C ALA A 762 3.94 -7.65 29.82
N VAL A 763 3.12 -6.68 29.37
CA VAL A 763 3.00 -5.35 29.98
C VAL A 763 1.53 -5.00 30.20
N ILE A 764 1.17 -4.68 31.44
CA ILE A 764 -0.17 -4.22 31.82
C ILE A 764 -0.06 -2.78 32.31
N ALA A 765 -0.88 -1.89 31.76
CA ALA A 765 -1.00 -0.52 32.21
C ALA A 765 -2.34 -0.27 32.88
N ARG A 766 -2.42 0.69 33.79
CA ARG A 766 -3.67 1.09 34.44
C ARG A 766 -4.35 2.24 33.72
N MET A 767 -3.60 3.10 33.08
CA MET A 767 -4.09 4.22 32.27
C MET A 767 -3.38 4.28 30.92
N GLY A 768 -4.03 4.91 29.95
CA GLY A 768 -3.46 5.17 28.63
C GLY A 768 -4.50 5.11 27.52
N GLY A 769 -4.17 5.74 26.41
CA GLY A 769 -4.91 5.66 25.16
C GLY A 769 -4.48 4.45 24.33
N ARG A 770 -5.40 3.89 23.56
CA ARG A 770 -5.08 2.80 22.62
C ARG A 770 -4.13 3.26 21.52
N LEU A 771 -4.22 4.52 21.16
CA LEU A 771 -3.42 5.15 20.11
C LEU A 771 -2.22 5.94 20.66
N SER A 772 -1.98 5.91 22.00
CA SER A 772 -0.83 6.56 22.61
C SER A 772 0.50 5.98 22.12
N HIS A 773 1.58 6.74 22.23
CA HIS A 773 2.94 6.33 21.85
C HIS A 773 3.37 5.04 22.56
N GLY A 774 3.08 4.90 23.85
CA GLY A 774 3.40 3.68 24.61
C GLY A 774 2.62 2.46 24.11
N SER A 775 1.34 2.60 23.78
CA SER A 775 0.54 1.53 23.19
C SER A 775 1.02 1.17 21.80
N THR A 776 1.43 2.14 21.00
CA THR A 776 2.01 1.91 19.67
C THR A 776 3.33 1.18 19.77
N LEU A 777 4.21 1.58 20.69
CA LEU A 777 5.48 0.90 20.96
C LEU A 777 5.27 -0.57 21.34
N LEU A 778 4.32 -0.89 22.22
CA LEU A 778 4.05 -2.28 22.61
C LEU A 778 3.55 -3.14 21.45
N ARG A 779 2.77 -2.57 20.52
CA ARG A 779 2.38 -3.24 19.28
C ARG A 779 3.59 -3.49 18.37
N GLU A 780 4.45 -2.50 18.19
CA GLU A 780 5.68 -2.63 17.40
C GLU A 780 6.60 -3.70 17.99
N LEU A 781 6.71 -3.77 19.30
CA LEU A 781 7.46 -4.81 20.03
C LEU A 781 6.76 -6.17 20.03
N ARG A 782 5.52 -6.25 19.53
CA ARG A 782 4.67 -7.47 19.58
C ARG A 782 4.56 -8.05 21.00
N LYS A 783 4.49 -7.17 21.98
CA LYS A 783 4.49 -7.53 23.38
C LYS A 783 3.07 -7.75 23.88
N PRO A 784 2.72 -8.94 24.41
CA PRO A 784 1.43 -9.17 25.06
C PRO A 784 1.13 -8.07 26.06
N SER A 785 0.01 -7.36 25.89
CA SER A 785 -0.23 -6.15 26.69
C SER A 785 -1.68 -5.68 26.64
N ALA A 786 -2.09 -4.99 27.74
CA ALA A 786 -3.39 -4.40 27.88
C ALA A 786 -3.38 -3.17 28.79
N VAL A 787 -4.37 -2.29 28.64
CA VAL A 787 -4.72 -1.30 29.64
C VAL A 787 -5.88 -1.82 30.46
N LEU A 788 -5.64 -2.06 31.75
CA LEU A 788 -6.60 -2.63 32.69
C LEU A 788 -6.71 -1.74 33.93
N PRO A 789 -7.59 -0.72 33.95
CA PRO A 789 -7.68 0.27 35.03
C PRO A 789 -7.97 -0.33 36.40
N GLN A 790 -8.63 -1.48 36.42
CA GLN A 790 -9.09 -2.11 37.67
C GLN A 790 -8.16 -3.22 38.19
N VAL A 791 -6.95 -3.36 37.63
CA VAL A 791 -5.99 -4.37 38.13
C VAL A 791 -5.73 -4.15 39.62
N ASN A 792 -5.93 -5.21 40.41
CA ASN A 792 -5.69 -5.16 41.83
C ASN A 792 -4.19 -5.16 42.15
N ARG A 793 -3.68 -4.09 42.70
CA ARG A 793 -2.26 -3.99 43.13
C ARG A 793 -1.84 -5.01 44.20
N ALA A 794 -2.80 -5.57 44.92
CA ALA A 794 -2.52 -6.67 45.83
C ALA A 794 -2.03 -7.96 45.16
N TRP A 795 -2.14 -8.03 43.84
CA TRP A 795 -1.59 -9.15 43.06
C TRP A 795 -0.09 -8.99 42.72
N LEU A 796 0.53 -7.86 43.01
CA LEU A 796 1.98 -7.67 42.85
C LEU A 796 2.75 -8.74 43.60
N GLY A 797 3.70 -9.38 42.96
CA GLY A 797 4.49 -10.47 43.49
C GLY A 797 3.79 -11.85 43.49
N ARG A 798 2.54 -11.94 42.99
CA ARG A 798 1.82 -13.20 42.83
C ARG A 798 1.87 -13.71 41.39
N ALA A 799 1.69 -15.01 41.25
CA ALA A 799 1.57 -15.66 39.96
C ALA A 799 0.24 -15.29 39.28
N VAL A 800 0.31 -14.80 38.04
CA VAL A 800 -0.86 -14.42 37.24
C VAL A 800 -0.73 -14.99 35.83
N GLU A 801 -1.88 -15.19 35.18
CA GLU A 801 -1.98 -15.49 33.76
C GLU A 801 -2.57 -14.28 33.04
N TYR A 802 -1.83 -13.80 32.04
CA TYR A 802 -2.35 -12.87 31.04
C TYR A 802 -2.80 -13.67 29.82
N ARG A 803 -4.02 -13.45 29.36
CA ARG A 803 -4.55 -14.08 28.15
C ARG A 803 -5.44 -13.10 27.40
N ASP A 804 -4.96 -12.66 26.23
CA ASP A 804 -5.70 -11.85 25.25
C ASP A 804 -6.50 -10.68 25.85
N GLY A 805 -5.86 -9.87 26.71
CA GLY A 805 -6.47 -8.71 27.36
C GLY A 805 -7.08 -8.96 28.73
N GLU A 806 -7.08 -10.19 29.24
CA GLU A 806 -7.51 -10.53 30.57
C GLU A 806 -6.32 -10.88 31.47
N LEU A 807 -6.37 -10.47 32.73
CA LEU A 807 -5.39 -10.86 33.74
C LEU A 807 -6.13 -11.63 34.86
N ARG A 808 -5.64 -12.81 35.16
CA ARG A 808 -6.20 -13.68 36.21
C ARG A 808 -5.14 -14.10 37.20
N LEU A 809 -5.49 -14.18 38.46
CA LEU A 809 -4.63 -14.74 39.51
C LEU A 809 -4.58 -16.27 39.31
N ILE A 810 -3.40 -16.85 39.35
CA ILE A 810 -3.22 -18.29 39.41
C ILE A 810 -3.34 -18.65 40.89
N GLU A 811 -4.41 -19.34 41.29
CA GLU A 811 -4.55 -19.89 42.62
C GLU A 811 -3.55 -21.04 42.76
N GLU A 812 -2.71 -21.00 43.78
CA GLU A 812 -1.89 -22.16 44.16
C GLU A 812 -2.86 -23.31 44.46
N ALA A 813 -2.76 -24.38 43.71
CA ALA A 813 -3.49 -25.60 44.07
C ALA A 813 -2.95 -26.05 45.45
N ASP A 814 -3.85 -25.99 46.49
CA ASP A 814 -3.58 -26.53 47.81
C ASP A 814 -3.18 -28.03 47.75
#